data_41a4737266ebd0cd8ba4b42712404870
#
_entry.id   41a4737266ebd0cd8ba4b42712404870
#
_cell.length_a   1.000
_cell.length_b   1.000
_cell.length_c   1.000
_cell.angle_alpha   90.00
_cell.angle_beta   90.00
_cell.angle_gamma   90.00
#
_symmetry.space_group_name_H-M   'P 1'
#
loop_
_entity.id
_entity.type
_entity.pdbx_description
1 polymer ?
#
loop_
_entity_poly.entity_id
_entity_poly.type
_entity_poly.pdbx_seq_one_letter_code
_entity_poly.pdbx_strand_id
1 'polypeptide(L)'
;MQFKFYLFITVYLSSSYLSSQITGNVVDSKTGEPLPSVNVVSGEKGISTDANGIFSIEVTTKEPLIFSHVGYETISKKAKNGMVIRLVPKLIDVNEIVVYSGLNEESIHKSGHNASVIGQSELKRLSYDHFQTLTSQVPNLNWAGGTSRPRYFQIRGIGERSQYFGEGAPNFSVGFILDDMELSGLGMLGNLFDLNQIEVFRGPMSSVFGTNSLAGLISLRSNNPGDTLRIKSLLSGGTDNYLSLGTMLNLPVNNKLQFRFSGSILQSDGFRYNKFRESSDSNKKDEQFIRVKLNYKPLKNFKVLSTLIYAELDNGYDSWAPDNNTDFHTYSDDTGEDSQKTLGGSVRINLNSNNKYKFTSISAYTKTNLTHSYDGDWANDQYWYSNHGFDSQVEGWSYEFFDKNDKERKSTSQDFRLSFHDLILGVFYKNLIETDEANGYLFGGLSNSAKSQYDFGVYSGYFKYDWKINPKIKLTTNYRLEKNTIDYSGQSVGMDYYYEPIDLPNVKHSNSFFMNGYRASIIIKKTQSLNYFGSIAKGYKSGGVNQQPYINNKNRNYGPEELRTLELGIKYFSDKIYTNINLFHGLRANQQISISSQQIEGDPNSFIFFTSNAGSGTIGGIELESKIKFNQNTAINISGSLLDSWVDKFTYTIENDELATGGSREAAMAPKISGSMNLQHRNTWGYESILKISYKSNYYYSDSHNNQSKAYTVTDLSVAKEVGKNFIFTLWGTNILDERYSTRGFYFGLVPPDYPDQLFESYADPRQIGISIANKF
;
A
#
# COMPACT_ATOMS: atom_id res chain seq x y z
N MET A 1 92.19 33.78 17.95
CA MET A 1 90.86 33.97 17.37
C MET A 1 90.02 32.74 17.70
N GLN A 2 89.30 32.79 18.87
CA GLN A 2 88.54 31.64 19.35
C GLN A 2 87.10 31.75 18.95
N PHE A 3 86.53 30.79 18.20
CA PHE A 3 85.12 30.65 17.88
C PHE A 3 84.47 29.77 18.94
N LYS A 4 83.51 30.34 19.73
CA LYS A 4 82.64 29.55 20.60
C LYS A 4 81.42 29.11 19.82
N PHE A 5 81.16 27.77 19.78
CA PHE A 5 79.94 27.14 19.26
C PHE A 5 78.93 27.13 20.42
N TYR A 6 77.77 27.73 20.19
CA TYR A 6 76.59 27.56 21.01
C TYR A 6 75.66 26.45 20.42
N LEU A 7 75.48 25.36 21.16
CA LEU A 7 74.60 24.28 20.84
C LEU A 7 73.19 24.63 21.39
N PHE A 8 72.19 24.95 20.49
CA PHE A 8 70.80 25.06 20.88
C PHE A 8 70.18 23.69 20.85
N ILE A 9 69.80 23.12 22.00
CA ILE A 9 68.98 21.94 22.15
C ILE A 9 67.52 22.41 22.15
N THR A 10 66.79 22.19 21.05
CA THR A 10 65.37 22.38 20.95
C THR A 10 64.69 21.09 21.45
N VAL A 11 64.14 21.14 22.65
CA VAL A 11 63.29 20.05 23.19
C VAL A 11 61.92 20.12 22.51
N TYR A 12 61.61 19.19 21.57
CA TYR A 12 60.27 18.97 21.08
C TYR A 12 59.46 18.21 22.14
N LEU A 13 58.60 18.91 22.87
CA LEU A 13 57.54 18.30 23.66
C LEU A 13 56.45 17.78 22.70
N SER A 14 56.57 16.54 22.26
CA SER A 14 55.47 15.81 21.64
C SER A 14 54.43 15.52 22.74
N SER A 15 53.33 16.27 22.75
CA SER A 15 52.15 15.92 23.54
C SER A 15 51.55 14.65 22.95
N SER A 16 51.93 13.48 23.46
CA SER A 16 51.26 12.23 23.22
C SER A 16 49.86 12.32 23.82
N TYR A 17 48.85 12.46 22.95
CA TYR A 17 47.45 12.24 23.32
C TYR A 17 47.33 10.77 23.74
N LEU A 18 47.14 10.50 25.02
CA LEU A 18 46.78 9.18 25.53
C LEU A 18 45.38 8.84 25.02
N SER A 19 45.28 8.07 23.97
CA SER A 19 44.03 7.41 23.58
C SER A 19 43.80 6.26 24.55
N SER A 20 42.66 6.24 25.22
CA SER A 20 42.23 5.13 26.08
C SER A 20 41.24 4.27 25.34
N GLN A 21 41.49 2.97 25.33
CA GLN A 21 40.50 2.00 24.82
C GLN A 21 39.38 1.83 25.88
N ILE A 22 38.17 2.22 25.53
CA ILE A 22 37.00 2.09 26.39
C ILE A 22 36.21 0.88 25.92
N THR A 23 35.96 -0.05 26.82
CA THR A 23 35.11 -1.22 26.61
C THR A 23 33.84 -1.12 27.45
N GLY A 24 32.78 -1.74 27.02
CA GLY A 24 31.52 -1.79 27.77
C GLY A 24 30.50 -2.70 27.10
N ASN A 25 29.35 -2.84 27.75
CA ASN A 25 28.23 -3.63 27.27
C ASN A 25 26.98 -2.76 27.20
N VAL A 26 26.20 -2.94 26.13
CA VAL A 26 24.91 -2.27 25.93
C VAL A 26 23.81 -3.32 26.02
N VAL A 27 22.84 -3.06 26.91
CA VAL A 27 21.71 -3.98 27.15
C VAL A 27 20.39 -3.23 27.08
N ASP A 28 19.32 -3.96 26.78
CA ASP A 28 17.96 -3.47 26.93
C ASP A 28 17.68 -3.15 28.40
N SER A 29 17.13 -1.99 28.69
CA SER A 29 16.88 -1.54 30.08
C SER A 29 15.81 -2.34 30.79
N LYS A 30 14.94 -3.03 30.06
CA LYS A 30 13.80 -3.80 30.58
C LYS A 30 14.12 -5.29 30.70
N THR A 31 14.66 -5.87 29.63
CA THR A 31 14.94 -7.32 29.58
C THR A 31 16.32 -7.65 30.11
N GLY A 32 17.25 -6.68 30.15
CA GLY A 32 18.66 -6.90 30.45
C GLY A 32 19.41 -7.64 29.35
N GLU A 33 18.80 -7.91 28.21
CA GLU A 33 19.44 -8.60 27.09
C GLU A 33 20.46 -7.72 26.39
N PRO A 34 21.56 -8.32 25.91
CA PRO A 34 22.56 -7.59 25.14
C PRO A 34 21.95 -7.06 23.84
N LEU A 35 22.29 -5.82 23.48
CA LEU A 35 21.83 -5.16 22.25
C LEU A 35 22.95 -5.14 21.22
N PRO A 36 22.88 -5.98 20.17
CA PRO A 36 23.82 -5.95 19.07
C PRO A 36 23.55 -4.76 18.14
N SER A 37 24.57 -4.35 17.38
CA SER A 37 24.46 -3.29 16.38
C SER A 37 24.05 -1.91 16.93
N VAL A 38 24.31 -1.64 18.20
CA VAL A 38 24.19 -0.30 18.77
C VAL A 38 25.35 0.55 18.26
N ASN A 39 25.06 1.67 17.65
CA ASN A 39 26.10 2.62 17.23
C ASN A 39 26.63 3.34 18.46
N VAL A 40 27.95 3.27 18.66
CA VAL A 40 28.69 3.94 19.72
C VAL A 40 29.63 4.95 19.07
N VAL A 41 29.36 6.24 19.26
CA VAL A 41 30.08 7.33 18.58
C VAL A 41 30.74 8.25 19.61
N SER A 42 31.98 8.67 19.34
CA SER A 42 32.69 9.70 20.06
C SER A 42 33.45 10.60 19.08
N GLY A 43 33.03 11.85 18.95
CA GLY A 43 33.55 12.75 17.90
C GLY A 43 33.36 12.20 16.50
N GLU A 44 34.45 12.03 15.78
CA GLU A 44 34.42 11.47 14.41
C GLU A 44 34.58 9.93 14.39
N LYS A 45 34.84 9.28 15.49
CA LYS A 45 35.01 7.82 15.60
C LYS A 45 33.69 7.15 15.96
N GLY A 46 33.37 6.06 15.30
CA GLY A 46 32.17 5.27 15.56
C GLY A 46 32.41 3.77 15.35
N ILE A 47 31.77 2.97 16.20
CA ILE A 47 31.73 1.50 16.10
C ILE A 47 30.33 1.02 16.38
N SER A 48 30.07 -0.27 16.12
CA SER A 48 28.82 -0.93 16.54
C SER A 48 29.11 -2.03 17.56
N THR A 49 28.17 -2.26 18.49
CA THR A 49 28.24 -3.40 19.40
C THR A 49 28.19 -4.73 18.65
N ASP A 50 28.89 -5.73 19.18
CA ASP A 50 28.86 -7.11 18.67
C ASP A 50 27.55 -7.85 19.04
N ALA A 51 27.47 -9.16 18.75
CA ALA A 51 26.30 -9.98 19.04
C ALA A 51 25.97 -10.10 20.55
N ASN A 52 26.94 -9.87 21.41
CA ASN A 52 26.81 -9.88 22.88
C ASN A 52 26.60 -8.48 23.46
N GLY A 53 26.35 -7.46 22.61
CA GLY A 53 26.21 -6.07 23.04
C GLY A 53 27.51 -5.40 23.46
N ILE A 54 28.67 -6.01 23.23
CA ILE A 54 29.97 -5.50 23.67
C ILE A 54 30.52 -4.52 22.63
N PHE A 55 31.06 -3.41 23.10
CA PHE A 55 31.79 -2.45 22.28
C PHE A 55 33.22 -2.21 22.83
N SER A 56 34.12 -1.83 21.92
CA SER A 56 35.46 -1.41 22.25
C SER A 56 35.86 -0.26 21.34
N ILE A 57 35.96 0.96 21.87
CA ILE A 57 36.23 2.17 21.10
C ILE A 57 37.45 2.91 21.67
N GLU A 58 38.32 3.39 20.80
CA GLU A 58 39.40 4.28 21.16
C GLU A 58 38.96 5.73 21.21
N VAL A 59 39.00 6.36 22.38
CA VAL A 59 38.54 7.74 22.56
C VAL A 59 39.57 8.58 23.32
N THR A 60 39.55 9.88 23.07
CA THR A 60 40.16 10.87 23.94
C THR A 60 39.23 11.11 25.14
N THR A 61 39.76 11.04 26.35
CA THR A 61 39.01 11.01 27.63
C THR A 61 38.07 12.20 27.92
N LYS A 62 37.94 13.17 27.03
CA LYS A 62 37.11 14.37 27.20
C LYS A 62 35.75 14.33 26.48
N GLU A 63 35.55 13.46 25.51
CA GLU A 63 34.33 13.42 24.71
C GLU A 63 33.35 12.37 25.25
N PRO A 64 32.04 12.68 25.28
CA PRO A 64 31.04 11.70 25.68
C PRO A 64 30.84 10.65 24.58
N LEU A 65 30.52 9.43 25.01
CA LEU A 65 30.05 8.37 24.14
C LEU A 65 28.54 8.53 23.88
N ILE A 66 28.13 8.54 22.63
CA ILE A 66 26.73 8.57 22.20
C ILE A 66 26.35 7.16 21.75
N PHE A 67 25.32 6.61 22.39
CA PHE A 67 24.78 5.28 22.07
C PHE A 67 23.44 5.44 21.39
N SER A 68 23.29 4.91 20.17
CA SER A 68 22.05 4.95 19.40
C SER A 68 21.75 3.60 18.75
N HIS A 69 20.48 3.19 18.80
CA HIS A 69 19.98 1.96 18.20
C HIS A 69 18.55 2.16 17.71
N VAL A 70 18.18 1.51 16.61
CA VAL A 70 16.82 1.56 16.08
C VAL A 70 15.84 0.99 17.11
N GLY A 71 14.79 1.75 17.43
CA GLY A 71 13.79 1.36 18.43
C GLY A 71 14.17 1.67 19.89
N TYR A 72 15.31 2.33 20.15
CA TYR A 72 15.76 2.70 21.49
C TYR A 72 16.06 4.19 21.59
N GLU A 73 16.02 4.73 22.82
CA GLU A 73 16.42 6.10 23.09
C GLU A 73 17.92 6.27 22.93
N THR A 74 18.33 7.34 22.26
CA THR A 74 19.73 7.73 22.18
C THR A 74 20.17 8.33 23.53
N ILE A 75 21.23 7.83 24.07
CA ILE A 75 21.80 8.36 25.32
C ILE A 75 23.25 8.78 25.14
N SER A 76 23.66 9.80 25.90
CA SER A 76 25.04 10.26 25.95
C SER A 76 25.60 10.03 27.37
N LYS A 77 26.79 9.43 27.47
CA LYS A 77 27.47 9.13 28.73
C LYS A 77 28.95 9.51 28.67
N LYS A 78 29.51 9.97 29.77
CA LYS A 78 30.96 10.15 29.85
C LYS A 78 31.65 8.81 29.69
N ALA A 79 32.73 8.79 28.92
CA ALA A 79 33.53 7.60 28.67
C ALA A 79 34.11 7.03 29.98
N LYS A 80 33.83 5.77 30.27
CA LYS A 80 34.36 5.02 31.42
C LYS A 80 34.53 3.56 31.02
N ASN A 81 35.64 2.96 31.32
CA ASN A 81 35.89 1.55 31.02
C ASN A 81 34.99 0.61 31.83
N GLY A 82 34.53 -0.47 31.23
CA GLY A 82 33.64 -1.47 31.85
C GLY A 82 32.21 -0.98 32.09
N MET A 83 31.73 0.04 31.35
CA MET A 83 30.37 0.59 31.53
C MET A 83 29.30 -0.34 31.01
N VAL A 84 28.22 -0.46 31.77
CA VAL A 84 26.99 -1.10 31.31
C VAL A 84 25.96 -0.03 30.94
N ILE A 85 25.60 0.02 29.68
CA ILE A 85 24.66 0.98 29.13
C ILE A 85 23.30 0.31 28.99
N ARG A 86 22.27 0.89 29.59
CA ARG A 86 20.88 0.42 29.50
C ARG A 86 20.10 1.34 28.58
N LEU A 87 19.79 0.86 27.38
CA LEU A 87 18.95 1.62 26.45
C LEU A 87 17.46 1.34 26.70
N VAL A 88 16.68 2.41 26.71
CA VAL A 88 15.22 2.34 26.91
C VAL A 88 14.51 2.18 25.57
N PRO A 89 13.65 1.14 25.37
CA PRO A 89 12.85 1.01 24.17
C PRO A 89 11.93 2.21 23.96
N LYS A 90 11.84 2.71 22.73
CA LYS A 90 10.93 3.81 22.36
C LYS A 90 9.53 3.31 22.09
N LEU A 91 8.49 4.05 22.50
CA LEU A 91 7.11 3.83 22.12
C LEU A 91 6.84 4.23 20.67
N ILE A 92 7.36 5.38 20.27
CA ILE A 92 7.33 5.88 18.90
C ILE A 92 8.77 6.21 18.52
N ASP A 93 9.17 5.75 17.33
CA ASP A 93 10.43 6.17 16.74
C ASP A 93 10.20 7.47 15.97
N VAL A 94 10.56 8.60 16.56
CA VAL A 94 10.56 9.92 15.92
C VAL A 94 11.91 10.25 15.28
N ASN A 95 12.88 9.32 15.34
CA ASN A 95 14.19 9.52 14.72
C ASN A 95 14.10 9.52 13.19
N GLU A 96 15.23 9.79 12.57
CA GLU A 96 15.33 9.92 11.12
C GLU A 96 14.62 8.78 10.38
N ILE A 97 13.41 9.06 9.89
CA ILE A 97 12.60 8.13 9.08
C ILE A 97 13.20 8.15 7.68
N VAL A 98 13.71 7.01 7.22
CA VAL A 98 14.30 6.85 5.90
C VAL A 98 13.26 6.27 4.95
N VAL A 99 13.13 6.91 3.79
CA VAL A 99 12.34 6.42 2.65
C VAL A 99 13.26 5.59 1.75
N TYR A 100 12.87 4.36 1.48
CA TYR A 100 13.67 3.40 0.71
C TYR A 100 13.18 3.19 -0.71
N SER A 101 11.89 3.43 -0.97
CA SER A 101 11.26 3.08 -2.25
C SER A 101 11.50 4.10 -3.36
N GLY A 102 12.24 5.16 -3.11
CA GLY A 102 12.67 6.10 -4.15
C GLY A 102 13.79 5.54 -5.05
N LEU A 103 14.35 6.39 -5.90
CA LEU A 103 15.53 6.04 -6.70
C LEU A 103 16.79 5.86 -5.83
N ASN A 104 16.84 6.52 -4.69
CA ASN A 104 17.84 6.38 -3.64
C ASN A 104 17.21 6.47 -2.25
N GLU A 105 17.87 5.90 -1.26
CA GLU A 105 17.47 6.02 0.15
C GLU A 105 17.64 7.47 0.60
N GLU A 106 16.61 8.05 1.20
CA GLU A 106 16.63 9.43 1.64
C GLU A 106 15.81 9.61 2.92
N SER A 107 16.32 10.43 3.84
CA SER A 107 15.55 10.80 5.02
C SER A 107 14.32 11.62 4.65
N ILE A 108 13.15 11.26 5.19
CA ILE A 108 11.88 11.90 4.84
C ILE A 108 11.86 13.41 5.09
N HIS A 109 12.54 13.88 6.15
CA HIS A 109 12.59 15.31 6.44
C HIS A 109 13.52 16.09 5.50
N LYS A 110 14.43 15.39 4.79
CA LYS A 110 15.29 15.95 3.75
C LYS A 110 14.78 15.66 2.34
N SER A 111 13.63 15.00 2.21
CA SER A 111 13.01 14.67 0.94
C SER A 111 11.97 15.71 0.52
N GLY A 112 11.97 16.10 -0.75
CA GLY A 112 10.93 16.93 -1.36
C GLY A 112 9.65 16.18 -1.70
N HIS A 113 9.53 14.90 -1.32
CA HIS A 113 8.33 14.10 -1.48
C HIS A 113 7.42 14.20 -0.27
N ASN A 114 6.10 14.16 -0.52
CA ASN A 114 5.10 13.98 0.52
C ASN A 114 4.80 12.48 0.66
N ALA A 115 5.28 11.88 1.73
CA ALA A 115 5.10 10.45 2.00
C ALA A 115 4.77 10.20 3.47
N SER A 116 3.88 9.26 3.73
CA SER A 116 3.65 8.68 5.05
C SER A 116 4.50 7.43 5.21
N VAL A 117 5.09 7.26 6.38
CA VAL A 117 5.90 6.09 6.70
C VAL A 117 5.40 5.45 7.98
N ILE A 118 4.97 4.18 7.88
CA ILE A 118 4.61 3.33 9.00
C ILE A 118 5.76 2.36 9.22
N GLY A 119 6.49 2.55 10.29
CA GLY A 119 7.71 1.81 10.58
C GLY A 119 7.46 0.52 11.36
N GLN A 120 8.53 -0.28 11.50
CA GLN A 120 8.48 -1.57 12.18
C GLN A 120 7.97 -1.49 13.63
N SER A 121 8.29 -0.41 14.34
CA SER A 121 7.83 -0.20 15.73
C SER A 121 6.32 -0.03 15.83
N GLU A 122 5.67 0.55 14.83
CA GLU A 122 4.23 0.71 14.74
C GLU A 122 3.58 -0.62 14.31
N LEU A 123 4.12 -1.28 13.28
CA LEU A 123 3.61 -2.56 12.77
C LEU A 123 3.64 -3.69 13.83
N LYS A 124 4.64 -3.73 14.69
CA LYS A 124 4.76 -4.77 15.73
C LYS A 124 3.72 -4.68 16.86
N ARG A 125 3.12 -3.52 17.05
CA ARG A 125 2.18 -3.24 18.15
C ARG A 125 0.74 -3.38 17.76
N LEU A 126 0.48 -3.44 16.46
CA LEU A 126 -0.85 -3.59 15.90
C LEU A 126 -1.08 -5.07 15.65
N SER A 127 -2.19 -5.60 16.14
CA SER A 127 -2.62 -6.97 15.86
C SER A 127 -3.37 -7.04 14.54
N TYR A 128 -2.92 -6.29 13.54
CA TYR A 128 -3.50 -6.24 12.22
C TYR A 128 -2.81 -7.23 11.29
N ASP A 129 -3.56 -7.82 10.41
CA ASP A 129 -3.09 -8.81 9.44
C ASP A 129 -2.92 -8.24 8.02
N HIS A 130 -3.68 -7.19 7.67
CA HIS A 130 -3.71 -6.64 6.33
C HIS A 130 -3.59 -5.11 6.30
N PHE A 131 -3.01 -4.57 5.23
CA PHE A 131 -2.77 -3.13 5.03
C PHE A 131 -4.03 -2.26 5.10
N GLN A 132 -5.20 -2.80 4.75
CA GLN A 132 -6.48 -2.07 4.79
C GLN A 132 -6.72 -1.39 6.14
N THR A 133 -6.35 -2.03 7.25
CA THR A 133 -6.57 -1.53 8.61
C THR A 133 -5.69 -0.33 8.97
N LEU A 134 -4.63 -0.10 8.18
CA LEU A 134 -3.69 1.01 8.35
C LEU A 134 -4.02 2.22 7.47
N THR A 135 -4.93 2.09 6.51
CA THR A 135 -5.24 3.16 5.55
C THR A 135 -5.73 4.44 6.21
N SER A 136 -6.51 4.34 7.30
CA SER A 136 -6.98 5.50 8.07
C SER A 136 -5.87 6.32 8.73
N GLN A 137 -4.65 5.76 8.88
CA GLN A 137 -3.51 6.46 9.45
C GLN A 137 -2.76 7.34 8.44
N VAL A 138 -3.11 7.23 7.16
CA VAL A 138 -2.52 7.99 6.07
C VAL A 138 -3.51 9.03 5.56
N PRO A 139 -3.18 10.33 5.56
CA PRO A 139 -4.06 11.37 5.05
C PRO A 139 -4.46 11.11 3.60
N ASN A 140 -5.74 11.33 3.27
CA ASN A 140 -6.28 11.19 1.92
C ASN A 140 -6.09 9.80 1.27
N LEU A 141 -5.89 8.76 2.07
CA LEU A 141 -5.87 7.38 1.59
C LEU A 141 -7.21 6.73 1.88
N ASN A 142 -7.83 6.19 0.85
CA ASN A 142 -9.07 5.42 0.93
C ASN A 142 -8.91 4.08 0.22
N TRP A 143 -9.87 3.20 0.37
CA TRP A 143 -9.94 1.91 -0.31
C TRP A 143 -11.40 1.58 -0.64
N ALA A 144 -11.61 0.82 -1.71
CA ALA A 144 -12.92 0.34 -2.12
C ALA A 144 -13.18 -1.05 -1.51
N GLY A 145 -14.33 -1.19 -0.85
CA GLY A 145 -14.84 -2.47 -0.35
C GLY A 145 -15.60 -3.27 -1.41
N GLY A 146 -16.45 -4.20 -0.97
CA GLY A 146 -17.21 -5.09 -1.85
C GLY A 146 -16.35 -6.20 -2.46
N THR A 147 -15.26 -6.58 -1.80
CA THR A 147 -14.38 -7.72 -2.08
C THR A 147 -13.94 -8.32 -0.76
N SER A 148 -13.42 -9.54 -0.75
CA SER A 148 -12.94 -10.20 0.49
C SER A 148 -11.79 -9.43 1.14
N ARG A 149 -10.92 -8.86 0.32
CA ARG A 149 -9.85 -7.92 0.67
C ARG A 149 -9.79 -6.80 -0.35
N PRO A 150 -9.46 -5.55 0.03
CA PRO A 150 -9.32 -4.45 -0.93
C PRO A 150 -8.27 -4.75 -2.00
N ARG A 151 -8.65 -4.63 -3.26
CA ARG A 151 -7.74 -4.70 -4.41
C ARG A 151 -7.22 -3.32 -4.79
N TYR A 152 -8.04 -2.28 -4.61
CA TYR A 152 -7.81 -0.93 -5.11
C TYR A 152 -7.82 0.09 -3.99
N PHE A 153 -6.94 1.07 -4.13
CA PHE A 153 -6.79 2.19 -3.22
C PHE A 153 -6.96 3.51 -3.97
N GLN A 154 -7.44 4.53 -3.26
CA GLN A 154 -7.56 5.88 -3.78
C GLN A 154 -6.69 6.82 -2.94
N ILE A 155 -5.92 7.68 -3.62
CA ILE A 155 -5.13 8.74 -2.99
C ILE A 155 -5.67 10.08 -3.50
N ARG A 156 -6.11 10.95 -2.58
CA ARG A 156 -6.70 12.25 -2.91
C ARG A 156 -7.92 12.14 -3.86
N GLY A 157 -8.73 11.09 -3.69
CA GLY A 157 -9.88 10.81 -4.53
C GLY A 157 -9.57 10.30 -5.93
N ILE A 158 -8.31 9.90 -6.20
CA ILE A 158 -7.89 9.34 -7.48
C ILE A 158 -7.51 7.87 -7.27
N GLY A 159 -8.13 6.97 -8.04
CA GLY A 159 -7.90 5.52 -7.99
C GLY A 159 -9.13 4.74 -8.48
N GLU A 160 -8.92 3.50 -8.80
CA GLU A 160 -9.95 2.56 -9.24
C GLU A 160 -10.83 2.17 -8.05
N ARG A 161 -12.09 1.79 -8.33
CA ARG A 161 -13.06 1.37 -7.31
C ARG A 161 -13.43 -0.09 -7.44
N SER A 162 -13.54 -0.56 -8.67
CA SER A 162 -13.79 -1.94 -9.05
C SER A 162 -13.18 -2.19 -10.42
N GLN A 163 -13.07 -3.44 -10.78
CA GLN A 163 -12.72 -3.86 -12.11
C GLN A 163 -13.39 -5.22 -12.34
N TYR A 164 -14.58 -5.19 -12.93
CA TYR A 164 -15.25 -6.37 -13.44
C TYR A 164 -14.67 -6.75 -14.79
N PHE A 165 -15.08 -7.91 -15.33
CA PHE A 165 -14.71 -8.26 -16.68
C PHE A 165 -15.12 -7.13 -17.65
N GLY A 166 -14.17 -6.72 -18.46
CA GLY A 166 -14.44 -5.70 -19.48
C GLY A 166 -14.22 -4.24 -19.07
N GLU A 167 -13.95 -3.92 -17.81
CA GLU A 167 -13.78 -2.54 -17.34
C GLU A 167 -12.40 -1.92 -17.64
N GLY A 168 -11.73 -2.26 -18.68
CA GLY A 168 -10.53 -1.56 -19.14
C GLY A 168 -9.21 -2.27 -18.91
N ALA A 169 -8.13 -1.55 -19.22
CA ALA A 169 -6.77 -2.08 -19.21
C ALA A 169 -6.23 -2.35 -17.80
N PRO A 170 -5.26 -3.27 -17.65
CA PRO A 170 -4.57 -3.53 -16.39
C PRO A 170 -3.56 -2.42 -16.05
N ASN A 171 -4.02 -1.17 -16.01
CA ASN A 171 -3.28 0.01 -15.57
C ASN A 171 -4.04 0.73 -14.45
N PHE A 172 -3.29 1.27 -13.49
CA PHE A 172 -3.85 1.76 -12.23
C PHE A 172 -3.35 3.16 -11.90
N SER A 173 -4.15 3.93 -11.19
CA SER A 173 -3.81 5.28 -10.76
C SER A 173 -2.91 5.28 -9.52
N VAL A 174 -3.05 4.26 -8.66
CA VAL A 174 -2.25 4.05 -7.45
C VAL A 174 -1.41 2.79 -7.61
N GLY A 175 -0.09 2.97 -7.52
CA GLY A 175 0.84 1.85 -7.55
C GLY A 175 0.86 1.07 -6.25
N PHE A 176 1.10 -0.24 -6.34
CA PHE A 176 1.28 -1.13 -5.20
C PHE A 176 2.52 -2.00 -5.43
N ILE A 177 3.52 -1.87 -4.55
CA ILE A 177 4.80 -2.58 -4.67
C ILE A 177 5.07 -3.37 -3.39
N LEU A 178 5.50 -4.62 -3.53
CA LEU A 178 6.03 -5.45 -2.45
C LEU A 178 7.44 -5.93 -2.80
N ASP A 179 8.45 -5.52 -2.04
CA ASP A 179 9.85 -5.95 -2.22
C ASP A 179 10.34 -5.92 -3.69
N ASP A 180 10.18 -4.76 -4.36
CA ASP A 180 10.56 -4.51 -5.77
C ASP A 180 9.65 -5.16 -6.84
N MET A 181 8.65 -5.95 -6.46
CA MET A 181 7.62 -6.50 -7.35
C MET A 181 6.45 -5.53 -7.45
N GLU A 182 6.12 -5.09 -8.65
CA GLU A 182 4.95 -4.25 -8.92
C GLU A 182 3.70 -5.14 -9.01
N LEU A 183 2.74 -4.87 -8.13
CA LEU A 183 1.52 -5.66 -7.88
C LEU A 183 0.26 -4.76 -7.88
N SER A 184 0.26 -3.68 -8.66
CA SER A 184 -0.88 -2.77 -8.75
C SER A 184 -2.15 -3.51 -9.18
N GLY A 185 -3.27 -3.20 -8.52
CA GLY A 185 -4.52 -3.94 -8.68
C GLY A 185 -4.59 -5.29 -7.95
N LEU A 186 -3.54 -5.66 -7.21
CA LEU A 186 -3.45 -6.89 -6.42
C LEU A 186 -3.25 -6.55 -4.92
N GLY A 187 -3.95 -5.54 -4.43
CA GLY A 187 -3.85 -5.06 -3.04
C GLY A 187 -4.21 -6.11 -1.98
N MET A 188 -4.90 -7.19 -2.35
CA MET A 188 -5.16 -8.35 -1.49
C MET A 188 -3.86 -8.95 -0.91
N LEU A 189 -2.71 -8.76 -1.55
CA LEU A 189 -1.38 -9.18 -1.08
C LEU A 189 -0.81 -8.28 0.02
N GLY A 190 -1.60 -7.42 0.61
CA GLY A 190 -1.20 -6.47 1.66
C GLY A 190 -0.96 -7.08 3.04
N ASN A 191 -0.50 -8.33 3.14
CA ASN A 191 -0.17 -9.02 4.39
C ASN A 191 0.93 -8.30 5.17
N LEU A 192 0.71 -8.08 6.48
CA LEU A 192 1.60 -7.28 7.35
C LEU A 192 2.66 -8.10 8.07
N PHE A 193 2.59 -9.44 8.05
CA PHE A 193 3.53 -10.26 8.80
C PHE A 193 4.96 -10.09 8.29
N ASP A 194 5.88 -9.84 9.21
CA ASP A 194 7.31 -9.64 8.97
C ASP A 194 7.68 -8.49 8.02
N LEU A 195 6.84 -7.44 7.98
CA LEU A 195 7.21 -6.21 7.29
C LEU A 195 8.18 -5.36 8.15
N ASN A 196 9.05 -4.65 7.46
CA ASN A 196 9.93 -3.64 8.03
C ASN A 196 9.28 -2.27 8.02
N GLN A 197 8.65 -1.91 6.89
CA GLN A 197 8.15 -0.57 6.65
C GLN A 197 7.11 -0.55 5.55
N ILE A 198 6.13 0.35 5.67
CA ILE A 198 5.19 0.71 4.63
C ILE A 198 5.39 2.19 4.31
N GLU A 199 5.47 2.51 3.04
CA GLU A 199 5.62 3.87 2.53
C GLU A 199 4.45 4.18 1.61
N VAL A 200 3.76 5.30 1.85
CA VAL A 200 2.68 5.79 0.99
C VAL A 200 3.04 7.16 0.47
N PHE A 201 3.40 7.24 -0.80
CA PHE A 201 3.66 8.48 -1.50
C PHE A 201 2.35 9.06 -2.02
N ARG A 202 2.09 10.33 -1.72
CA ARG A 202 0.91 11.05 -2.19
C ARG A 202 1.29 12.06 -3.27
N GLY A 203 0.46 12.13 -4.31
CA GLY A 203 0.70 12.93 -5.52
C GLY A 203 1.51 12.20 -6.57
N PRO A 204 1.71 12.79 -7.76
CA PRO A 204 2.28 12.13 -8.92
C PRO A 204 3.67 11.58 -8.69
N MET A 205 3.86 10.27 -8.93
CA MET A 205 5.14 9.58 -8.81
C MET A 205 5.63 8.99 -10.14
N SER A 206 4.97 9.32 -11.27
CA SER A 206 5.29 8.75 -12.58
C SER A 206 6.70 9.08 -13.07
N SER A 207 7.32 10.17 -12.61
CA SER A 207 8.72 10.48 -12.91
C SER A 207 9.72 9.50 -12.29
N VAL A 208 9.29 8.71 -11.31
CA VAL A 208 10.12 7.70 -10.61
C VAL A 208 9.68 6.29 -10.99
N PHE A 209 8.37 6.00 -10.91
CA PHE A 209 7.82 4.65 -11.06
C PHE A 209 7.11 4.41 -12.40
N GLY A 210 6.89 5.45 -13.22
CA GLY A 210 6.21 5.36 -14.50
C GLY A 210 4.70 5.30 -14.38
N THR A 211 4.07 4.63 -15.34
CA THR A 211 2.64 4.30 -15.29
C THR A 211 2.30 3.57 -14.00
N ASN A 212 1.01 3.51 -13.60
CA ASN A 212 0.54 3.00 -12.31
C ASN A 212 0.96 3.84 -11.08
N SER A 213 1.29 5.13 -11.26
CA SER A 213 1.64 6.01 -10.13
C SER A 213 1.20 7.46 -10.35
N LEU A 214 0.09 7.65 -11.04
CA LEU A 214 -0.53 8.97 -11.28
C LEU A 214 -0.87 9.67 -9.97
N ALA A 215 -1.60 9.00 -9.08
CA ALA A 215 -2.06 9.54 -7.81
C ALA A 215 -1.06 9.34 -6.68
N GLY A 216 -0.21 8.33 -6.78
CA GLY A 216 0.76 7.98 -5.77
C GLY A 216 1.18 6.51 -5.81
N LEU A 217 1.84 6.08 -4.74
CA LEU A 217 2.38 4.73 -4.62
C LEU A 217 2.29 4.23 -3.19
N ILE A 218 1.91 2.98 -3.01
CA ILE A 218 1.99 2.21 -1.78
C ILE A 218 3.12 1.20 -1.93
N SER A 219 4.09 1.23 -1.03
CA SER A 219 5.22 0.30 -1.04
C SER A 219 5.38 -0.40 0.28
N LEU A 220 5.30 -1.71 0.25
CA LEU A 220 5.51 -2.62 1.37
C LEU A 220 6.91 -3.20 1.28
N ARG A 221 7.68 -3.07 2.35
CA ARG A 221 9.03 -3.63 2.44
C ARG A 221 9.12 -4.60 3.60
N SER A 222 9.50 -5.84 3.29
CA SER A 222 9.75 -6.85 4.33
C SER A 222 11.13 -6.71 4.94
N ASN A 223 11.31 -7.32 6.11
CA ASN A 223 12.62 -7.37 6.78
C ASN A 223 13.65 -8.09 5.92
N ASN A 224 14.85 -7.54 5.87
CA ASN A 224 15.98 -8.20 5.22
C ASN A 224 16.63 -9.25 6.15
N PRO A 225 17.29 -10.29 5.59
CA PRO A 225 18.14 -11.18 6.36
C PRO A 225 19.22 -10.43 7.11
N GLY A 226 19.42 -10.77 8.39
CA GLY A 226 20.41 -10.16 9.30
C GLY A 226 21.45 -11.17 9.78
N ASP A 227 22.44 -10.68 10.55
CA ASP A 227 23.63 -11.43 10.96
C ASP A 227 23.43 -12.25 12.25
N THR A 228 22.23 -12.26 12.83
CA THR A 228 21.91 -13.01 14.07
C THR A 228 20.81 -14.01 13.83
N LEU A 229 20.94 -15.22 14.43
CA LEU A 229 19.85 -16.18 14.45
C LEU A 229 18.69 -15.59 15.25
N ARG A 230 17.48 -15.60 14.65
CA ARG A 230 16.25 -15.13 15.32
C ARG A 230 15.08 -15.94 14.86
N ILE A 231 14.21 -16.26 15.80
CA ILE A 231 12.92 -16.89 15.56
C ILE A 231 11.84 -15.97 16.13
N LYS A 232 10.75 -15.79 15.42
CA LYS A 232 9.58 -15.09 15.89
C LYS A 232 8.34 -15.88 15.50
N SER A 233 7.41 -16.06 16.42
CA SER A 233 6.10 -16.62 16.15
C SER A 233 5.01 -15.70 16.68
N LEU A 234 3.87 -15.70 16.01
CA LEU A 234 2.66 -14.98 16.36
C LEU A 234 1.49 -15.94 16.23
N LEU A 235 0.68 -16.07 17.27
CA LEU A 235 -0.58 -16.79 17.27
C LEU A 235 -1.67 -15.80 17.66
N SER A 236 -2.76 -15.76 16.91
CA SER A 236 -3.91 -14.91 17.20
C SER A 236 -5.20 -15.70 17.02
N GLY A 237 -6.17 -15.48 17.90
CA GLY A 237 -7.52 -16.01 17.80
C GLY A 237 -8.54 -14.93 18.15
N GLY A 238 -9.74 -15.01 17.58
CA GLY A 238 -10.76 -13.98 17.78
C GLY A 238 -12.17 -14.43 17.40
N THR A 239 -13.06 -13.47 17.29
CA THR A 239 -14.45 -13.65 16.81
C THR A 239 -14.48 -14.26 15.42
N ASP A 240 -15.61 -14.83 15.02
CA ASP A 240 -15.86 -15.48 13.72
C ASP A 240 -14.83 -16.59 13.41
N ASN A 241 -14.48 -17.38 14.43
CA ASN A 241 -13.47 -18.45 14.34
C ASN A 241 -12.13 -17.97 13.76
N TYR A 242 -11.82 -16.66 13.93
CA TYR A 242 -10.56 -16.11 13.46
C TYR A 242 -9.37 -16.80 14.12
N LEU A 243 -8.48 -17.37 13.32
CA LEU A 243 -7.21 -17.96 13.70
C LEU A 243 -6.11 -17.47 12.76
N SER A 244 -5.02 -16.96 13.31
CA SER A 244 -3.84 -16.57 12.53
C SER A 244 -2.57 -17.08 13.19
N LEU A 245 -1.69 -17.67 12.39
CA LEU A 245 -0.36 -18.12 12.80
C LEU A 245 0.69 -17.52 11.88
N GLY A 246 1.71 -16.87 12.46
CA GLY A 246 2.87 -16.36 11.72
C GLY A 246 4.18 -16.89 12.31
N THR A 247 5.12 -17.30 11.47
CA THR A 247 6.46 -17.73 11.89
C THR A 247 7.54 -17.14 11.01
N MET A 248 8.63 -16.68 11.62
CA MET A 248 9.80 -16.14 10.95
C MET A 248 11.08 -16.75 11.52
N LEU A 249 11.99 -17.17 10.62
CA LEU A 249 13.34 -17.64 10.92
C LEU A 249 14.35 -16.78 10.16
N ASN A 250 15.25 -16.11 10.88
CA ASN A 250 16.42 -15.46 10.31
C ASN A 250 17.65 -16.32 10.56
N LEU A 251 18.29 -16.79 9.48
CA LEU A 251 19.39 -17.75 9.52
C LEU A 251 20.64 -17.14 8.89
N PRO A 252 21.63 -16.67 9.67
CA PRO A 252 22.94 -16.34 9.16
C PRO A 252 23.76 -17.62 8.93
N VAL A 253 24.03 -17.94 7.65
CA VAL A 253 24.91 -19.08 7.33
C VAL A 253 26.37 -18.71 7.59
N ASN A 254 26.74 -17.52 7.16
CA ASN A 254 28.04 -16.89 7.43
C ASN A 254 27.97 -15.37 7.18
N ASN A 255 29.10 -14.67 7.34
CA ASN A 255 29.18 -13.21 7.16
C ASN A 255 28.85 -12.72 5.74
N LYS A 256 28.80 -13.62 4.74
CA LYS A 256 28.50 -13.29 3.35
C LYS A 256 27.11 -13.73 2.89
N LEU A 257 26.51 -14.68 3.59
CA LEU A 257 25.27 -15.33 3.19
C LEU A 257 24.30 -15.43 4.36
N GLN A 258 23.14 -14.80 4.22
CA GLN A 258 22.06 -14.84 5.19
C GLN A 258 20.73 -15.16 4.51
N PHE A 259 19.89 -15.93 5.17
CA PHE A 259 18.53 -16.26 4.76
C PHE A 259 17.52 -15.70 5.76
N ARG A 260 16.32 -15.43 5.28
CA ARG A 260 15.16 -15.14 6.10
C ARG A 260 13.94 -15.82 5.49
N PHE A 261 13.31 -16.64 6.31
CA PHE A 261 12.06 -17.33 5.98
C PHE A 261 10.95 -16.71 6.81
N SER A 262 9.81 -16.41 6.21
CA SER A 262 8.61 -16.00 6.95
C SER A 262 7.39 -16.60 6.29
N GLY A 263 6.44 -17.04 7.11
CA GLY A 263 5.18 -17.58 6.66
C GLY A 263 4.07 -17.20 7.62
N SER A 264 2.86 -17.00 7.09
CA SER A 264 1.66 -16.81 7.87
C SER A 264 0.49 -17.53 7.22
N ILE A 265 -0.42 -18.01 8.06
CA ILE A 265 -1.73 -18.51 7.68
C ILE A 265 -2.79 -17.73 8.45
N LEU A 266 -3.96 -17.58 7.86
CA LEU A 266 -5.12 -16.94 8.46
C LEU A 266 -6.37 -17.68 8.01
N GLN A 267 -7.23 -18.01 8.95
CA GLN A 267 -8.54 -18.59 8.69
C GLN A 267 -9.60 -17.87 9.52
N SER A 268 -10.78 -17.68 8.93
CA SER A 268 -11.96 -17.13 9.60
C SER A 268 -13.19 -17.56 8.83
N ASP A 269 -14.28 -17.88 9.52
CA ASP A 269 -15.56 -18.19 8.89
C ASP A 269 -16.19 -16.97 8.22
N GLY A 270 -15.84 -15.76 8.69
CA GLY A 270 -16.47 -14.52 8.26
C GLY A 270 -17.63 -14.10 9.18
N PHE A 271 -18.17 -12.92 8.94
CA PHE A 271 -19.17 -12.28 9.81
C PHE A 271 -20.56 -12.19 9.19
N ARG A 272 -20.74 -12.66 7.94
CA ARG A 272 -22.04 -12.67 7.25
C ARG A 272 -22.71 -14.02 7.42
N TYR A 273 -24.02 -13.99 7.71
CA TYR A 273 -24.83 -15.18 7.80
C TYR A 273 -25.74 -15.28 6.59
N ASN A 274 -25.51 -16.31 5.77
CA ASN A 274 -26.36 -16.61 4.62
C ASN A 274 -27.58 -17.38 5.09
N LYS A 275 -28.77 -16.76 4.96
CA LYS A 275 -30.04 -17.34 5.45
C LYS A 275 -30.54 -18.50 4.60
N PHE A 276 -30.24 -18.53 3.30
CA PHE A 276 -30.65 -19.60 2.42
C PHE A 276 -29.81 -20.87 2.70
N ARG A 277 -28.49 -20.69 2.84
CA ARG A 277 -27.54 -21.78 3.07
C ARG A 277 -27.40 -22.18 4.55
N GLU A 278 -28.00 -21.42 5.43
CA GLU A 278 -27.90 -21.60 6.90
C GLU A 278 -26.44 -21.67 7.40
N SER A 279 -25.54 -20.87 6.82
CA SER A 279 -24.12 -20.90 7.13
C SER A 279 -23.51 -19.49 7.28
N SER A 280 -22.38 -19.42 8.00
CA SER A 280 -21.60 -18.17 8.20
C SER A 280 -20.28 -18.16 7.41
N ASP A 281 -20.07 -19.09 6.49
CA ASP A 281 -18.83 -19.26 5.75
C ASP A 281 -18.84 -18.69 4.31
N SER A 282 -19.95 -18.07 3.90
CA SER A 282 -20.08 -17.51 2.54
C SER A 282 -19.06 -16.40 2.23
N ASN A 283 -18.58 -15.68 3.25
CA ASN A 283 -17.49 -14.71 3.14
C ASN A 283 -16.26 -15.08 4.00
N LYS A 284 -15.97 -16.39 4.12
CA LYS A 284 -14.78 -16.91 4.81
C LYS A 284 -13.48 -16.29 4.30
N LYS A 285 -12.44 -16.35 5.12
CA LYS A 285 -11.06 -16.05 4.72
C LYS A 285 -10.19 -17.28 5.00
N ASP A 286 -9.45 -17.75 4.00
CA ASP A 286 -8.39 -18.75 4.11
C ASP A 286 -7.18 -18.26 3.31
N GLU A 287 -6.17 -17.79 4.03
CA GLU A 287 -5.05 -17.09 3.45
C GLU A 287 -3.72 -17.67 3.90
N GLN A 288 -2.81 -17.92 2.96
CA GLN A 288 -1.46 -18.39 3.21
C GLN A 288 -0.46 -17.45 2.55
N PHE A 289 0.59 -17.12 3.28
CA PHE A 289 1.65 -16.23 2.79
C PHE A 289 3.02 -16.76 3.16
N ILE A 290 3.90 -17.00 2.18
CA ILE A 290 5.27 -17.47 2.36
C ILE A 290 6.22 -16.48 1.69
N ARG A 291 7.30 -16.13 2.38
CA ARG A 291 8.37 -15.29 1.84
C ARG A 291 9.74 -15.85 2.22
N VAL A 292 10.61 -15.93 1.23
CA VAL A 292 12.01 -16.31 1.39
C VAL A 292 12.88 -15.19 0.87
N LYS A 293 13.82 -14.72 1.68
CA LYS A 293 14.82 -13.72 1.27
C LYS A 293 16.22 -14.26 1.44
N LEU A 294 17.07 -13.90 0.49
CA LEU A 294 18.50 -14.17 0.48
C LEU A 294 19.25 -12.85 0.42
N ASN A 295 20.22 -12.65 1.29
CA ASN A 295 21.18 -11.57 1.24
C ASN A 295 22.58 -12.16 1.06
N TYR A 296 23.20 -11.91 -0.11
CA TYR A 296 24.52 -12.43 -0.47
C TYR A 296 25.50 -11.28 -0.73
N LYS A 297 26.57 -11.25 0.05
CA LYS A 297 27.61 -10.21 0.00
C LYS A 297 28.98 -10.87 -0.18
N PRO A 298 29.30 -11.41 -1.39
CA PRO A 298 30.58 -12.08 -1.61
C PRO A 298 31.78 -11.13 -1.45
N LEU A 299 31.59 -9.84 -1.80
CA LEU A 299 32.58 -8.77 -1.72
C LEU A 299 32.00 -7.56 -1.00
N LYS A 300 32.84 -6.69 -0.46
CA LYS A 300 32.42 -5.46 0.24
C LYS A 300 31.59 -4.52 -0.66
N ASN A 301 31.87 -4.52 -1.95
CA ASN A 301 31.25 -3.63 -2.94
C ASN A 301 30.18 -4.31 -3.80
N PHE A 302 29.88 -5.60 -3.59
CA PHE A 302 28.89 -6.35 -4.35
C PHE A 302 27.86 -6.98 -3.40
N LYS A 303 26.58 -6.70 -3.65
CA LYS A 303 25.45 -7.21 -2.85
C LYS A 303 24.35 -7.69 -3.78
N VAL A 304 23.86 -8.89 -3.50
CA VAL A 304 22.63 -9.45 -4.09
C VAL A 304 21.58 -9.61 -2.99
N LEU A 305 20.40 -9.07 -3.24
CA LEU A 305 19.22 -9.30 -2.39
C LEU A 305 18.16 -9.95 -3.27
N SER A 306 17.76 -11.17 -2.95
CA SER A 306 16.70 -11.88 -3.64
C SER A 306 15.50 -12.05 -2.71
N THR A 307 14.32 -11.95 -3.27
CA THR A 307 13.04 -12.20 -2.58
C THR A 307 12.21 -13.15 -3.43
N LEU A 308 11.62 -14.16 -2.81
CA LEU A 308 10.61 -15.04 -3.38
C LEU A 308 9.38 -14.99 -2.50
N ILE A 309 8.19 -14.86 -3.09
CA ILE A 309 6.91 -14.91 -2.41
C ILE A 309 6.01 -15.96 -3.03
N TYR A 310 5.23 -16.61 -2.18
CA TYR A 310 4.05 -17.38 -2.54
C TYR A 310 2.90 -16.92 -1.65
N ALA A 311 1.77 -16.62 -2.27
CA ALA A 311 0.54 -16.28 -1.57
C ALA A 311 -0.62 -17.05 -2.20
N GLU A 312 -1.49 -17.58 -1.36
CA GLU A 312 -2.73 -18.23 -1.73
C GLU A 312 -3.83 -17.71 -0.81
N LEU A 313 -4.84 -17.11 -1.39
CA LEU A 313 -6.03 -16.61 -0.74
C LEU A 313 -7.21 -17.35 -1.35
N ASP A 314 -7.88 -18.18 -0.56
CA ASP A 314 -9.08 -18.95 -0.93
C ASP A 314 -10.26 -18.40 -0.13
N ASN A 315 -10.65 -17.17 -0.47
CA ASN A 315 -11.69 -16.44 0.24
C ASN A 315 -13.05 -16.66 -0.41
N GLY A 316 -14.11 -16.73 0.40
CA GLY A 316 -15.47 -16.68 -0.07
C GLY A 316 -15.87 -15.26 -0.49
N TYR A 317 -16.97 -15.16 -1.20
CA TYR A 317 -17.54 -13.88 -1.60
C TYR A 317 -19.07 -13.90 -1.48
N ASP A 318 -19.61 -13.05 -0.60
CA ASP A 318 -21.04 -12.84 -0.40
C ASP A 318 -21.20 -11.48 0.30
N SER A 319 -21.03 -10.39 -0.48
CA SER A 319 -20.82 -9.04 0.07
C SER A 319 -22.04 -8.14 -0.02
N TRP A 320 -23.11 -8.57 -0.68
CA TRP A 320 -24.29 -7.78 -0.98
C TRP A 320 -25.57 -8.46 -0.48
N ALA A 321 -26.61 -7.67 -0.27
CA ALA A 321 -27.94 -8.16 0.03
C ALA A 321 -28.98 -7.25 -0.65
N PRO A 322 -30.05 -7.81 -1.26
CA PRO A 322 -31.00 -7.02 -2.02
C PRO A 322 -31.85 -6.07 -1.16
N ASP A 323 -31.91 -6.31 0.17
CA ASP A 323 -32.64 -5.49 1.14
C ASP A 323 -31.75 -4.42 1.83
N ASN A 324 -30.46 -4.31 1.47
CA ASN A 324 -29.50 -3.37 2.09
C ASN A 324 -29.44 -3.45 3.63
N ASN A 325 -29.68 -4.63 4.22
CA ASN A 325 -29.70 -4.78 5.68
C ASN A 325 -28.32 -4.51 6.32
N THR A 326 -28.35 -4.06 7.57
CA THR A 326 -27.15 -3.80 8.38
C THR A 326 -26.80 -4.94 9.35
N ASP A 327 -27.58 -6.02 9.33
CA ASP A 327 -27.43 -7.17 10.23
C ASP A 327 -26.48 -8.22 9.67
N PHE A 328 -25.90 -7.95 8.49
CA PHE A 328 -24.99 -8.84 7.77
C PHE A 328 -25.62 -10.16 7.34
N HIS A 329 -26.92 -10.16 7.06
CA HIS A 329 -27.58 -11.29 6.43
C HIS A 329 -27.41 -11.21 4.90
N THR A 330 -27.16 -12.37 4.30
CA THR A 330 -27.18 -12.56 2.84
C THR A 330 -28.18 -13.67 2.50
N TYR A 331 -28.48 -13.82 1.20
CA TYR A 331 -29.56 -14.73 0.76
C TYR A 331 -29.16 -15.55 -0.49
N SER A 332 -27.93 -15.40 -0.94
CA SER A 332 -27.37 -16.04 -2.14
C SER A 332 -27.48 -17.54 -2.07
N ASP A 333 -27.97 -18.17 -3.16
CA ASP A 333 -27.99 -19.63 -3.31
C ASP A 333 -26.74 -20.15 -4.03
N ASP A 334 -26.15 -19.36 -4.92
CA ASP A 334 -24.86 -19.67 -5.51
C ASP A 334 -23.67 -19.29 -4.60
N THR A 335 -22.59 -20.07 -4.71
CA THR A 335 -21.38 -19.85 -3.92
C THR A 335 -20.43 -18.90 -4.63
N GLY A 336 -20.21 -17.73 -4.03
CA GLY A 336 -19.19 -16.78 -4.49
C GLY A 336 -17.76 -17.15 -4.04
N GLU A 337 -16.78 -16.75 -4.85
CA GLU A 337 -15.35 -16.96 -4.61
C GLU A 337 -14.59 -15.65 -4.87
N ASP A 338 -13.60 -15.36 -4.04
CA ASP A 338 -12.67 -14.23 -4.23
C ASP A 338 -11.25 -14.70 -3.93
N SER A 339 -10.73 -15.54 -4.83
CA SER A 339 -9.45 -16.21 -4.64
C SER A 339 -8.32 -15.60 -5.45
N GLN A 340 -7.11 -15.72 -4.92
CA GLN A 340 -5.90 -15.25 -5.58
C GLN A 340 -4.70 -16.12 -5.23
N LYS A 341 -4.02 -16.65 -6.25
CA LYS A 341 -2.76 -17.41 -6.09
C LYS A 341 -1.64 -16.68 -6.81
N THR A 342 -0.62 -16.25 -6.07
CA THR A 342 0.49 -15.46 -6.60
C THR A 342 1.84 -16.11 -6.28
N LEU A 343 2.65 -16.31 -7.31
CA LEU A 343 4.08 -16.60 -7.22
C LEU A 343 4.86 -15.40 -7.73
N GLY A 344 5.77 -14.86 -6.94
CA GLY A 344 6.57 -13.71 -7.32
C GLY A 344 8.01 -13.81 -6.87
N GLY A 345 8.92 -13.18 -7.62
CA GLY A 345 10.31 -13.09 -7.25
C GLY A 345 10.97 -11.81 -7.72
N SER A 346 11.91 -11.29 -6.93
CA SER A 346 12.75 -10.17 -7.30
C SER A 346 14.23 -10.44 -6.98
N VAL A 347 15.11 -9.89 -7.79
CA VAL A 347 16.56 -9.93 -7.57
C VAL A 347 17.10 -8.51 -7.75
N ARG A 348 17.66 -7.97 -6.67
CA ARG A 348 18.35 -6.69 -6.67
C ARG A 348 19.84 -6.89 -6.54
N ILE A 349 20.61 -6.45 -7.52
CA ILE A 349 22.08 -6.46 -7.54
C ILE A 349 22.56 -5.03 -7.37
N ASN A 350 23.46 -4.81 -6.42
CA ASN A 350 24.16 -3.54 -6.23
C ASN A 350 25.66 -3.75 -6.36
N LEU A 351 26.28 -2.98 -7.23
CA LEU A 351 27.73 -2.92 -7.39
C LEU A 351 28.20 -1.48 -7.14
N ASN A 352 29.06 -1.30 -6.14
CA ASN A 352 29.64 0.00 -5.79
C ASN A 352 31.10 0.05 -6.23
N SER A 353 31.49 0.99 -7.06
CA SER A 353 32.88 1.19 -7.44
C SER A 353 33.46 2.39 -6.72
N ASN A 354 34.32 2.12 -5.72
CA ASN A 354 35.14 3.12 -4.99
C ASN A 354 34.36 4.39 -4.57
N ASN A 355 33.12 4.25 -4.14
CA ASN A 355 32.21 5.33 -3.76
C ASN A 355 31.92 6.37 -4.88
N LYS A 356 32.39 6.15 -6.11
CA LYS A 356 32.13 7.08 -7.24
C LYS A 356 30.93 6.68 -8.07
N TYR A 357 30.76 5.40 -8.32
CA TYR A 357 29.69 4.85 -9.14
C TYR A 357 28.96 3.76 -8.39
N LYS A 358 27.64 3.77 -8.48
CA LYS A 358 26.80 2.66 -8.04
C LYS A 358 25.97 2.19 -9.21
N PHE A 359 26.14 0.93 -9.57
CA PHE A 359 25.24 0.26 -10.51
C PHE A 359 24.21 -0.55 -9.72
N THR A 360 22.94 -0.44 -10.09
CA THR A 360 21.85 -1.23 -9.52
C THR A 360 21.06 -1.88 -10.64
N SER A 361 20.88 -3.19 -10.57
CA SER A 361 19.98 -3.96 -11.43
C SER A 361 18.86 -4.53 -10.57
N ILE A 362 17.61 -4.38 -11.01
CA ILE A 362 16.44 -4.93 -10.35
C ILE A 362 15.65 -5.69 -11.39
N SER A 363 15.54 -7.01 -11.21
CA SER A 363 14.72 -7.90 -12.03
C SER A 363 13.57 -8.39 -11.18
N ALA A 364 12.35 -8.41 -11.71
CA ALA A 364 11.20 -8.98 -11.04
C ALA A 364 10.33 -9.78 -12.02
N TYR A 365 9.73 -10.83 -11.48
CA TYR A 365 8.74 -11.66 -12.16
C TYR A 365 7.59 -11.96 -11.20
N THR A 366 6.36 -11.90 -11.71
CA THR A 366 5.17 -12.31 -10.97
C THR A 366 4.21 -13.07 -11.88
N LYS A 367 3.57 -14.09 -11.32
CA LYS A 367 2.43 -14.79 -11.91
C LYS A 367 1.32 -14.83 -10.87
N THR A 368 0.15 -14.33 -11.25
CA THR A 368 -1.06 -14.34 -10.41
C THR A 368 -2.19 -14.97 -11.18
N ASN A 369 -2.84 -15.95 -10.57
CA ASN A 369 -4.16 -16.44 -10.97
C ASN A 369 -5.16 -15.88 -9.97
N LEU A 370 -6.29 -15.40 -10.47
CA LEU A 370 -7.33 -14.78 -9.67
C LEU A 370 -8.67 -15.28 -10.18
N THR A 371 -9.53 -15.74 -9.27
CA THR A 371 -10.90 -16.10 -9.56
C THR A 371 -11.81 -15.20 -8.74
N HIS A 372 -12.80 -14.61 -9.40
CA HIS A 372 -13.87 -13.87 -8.75
C HIS A 372 -15.20 -14.36 -9.30
N SER A 373 -16.00 -14.94 -8.43
CA SER A 373 -17.36 -15.34 -8.79
C SER A 373 -18.35 -14.86 -7.75
N TYR A 374 -19.56 -14.61 -8.17
CA TYR A 374 -20.63 -14.13 -7.31
C TYR A 374 -21.99 -14.50 -7.86
N ASP A 375 -22.92 -14.70 -6.93
CA ASP A 375 -24.34 -14.67 -7.17
C ASP A 375 -24.73 -13.22 -7.48
N GLY A 376 -25.24 -12.96 -8.66
CA GLY A 376 -25.49 -11.61 -9.17
C GLY A 376 -26.86 -11.05 -8.84
N ASP A 377 -27.82 -11.89 -8.48
CA ASP A 377 -29.13 -11.47 -7.93
C ASP A 377 -29.12 -11.42 -6.39
N TRP A 378 -28.03 -11.88 -5.74
CA TRP A 378 -27.77 -11.85 -4.30
C TRP A 378 -28.82 -12.55 -3.45
N ALA A 379 -29.63 -13.42 -4.04
CA ALA A 379 -30.74 -14.05 -3.34
C ALA A 379 -31.05 -15.47 -3.91
N ASN A 380 -32.32 -15.78 -4.03
CA ASN A 380 -32.85 -17.06 -4.54
C ASN A 380 -34.34 -16.89 -4.89
N ASP A 381 -34.90 -17.81 -5.67
CA ASP A 381 -36.30 -17.78 -6.11
C ASP A 381 -37.31 -17.61 -4.97
N GLN A 382 -37.07 -18.27 -3.80
CA GLN A 382 -37.95 -18.13 -2.62
C GLN A 382 -37.92 -16.70 -2.05
N TYR A 383 -36.77 -16.05 -2.03
CA TYR A 383 -36.65 -14.65 -1.60
C TYR A 383 -37.42 -13.72 -2.53
N TRP A 384 -37.23 -13.87 -3.84
CA TRP A 384 -37.87 -13.02 -4.85
C TRP A 384 -39.38 -13.21 -4.88
N TYR A 385 -39.87 -14.47 -4.73
CA TYR A 385 -41.27 -14.76 -4.58
C TYR A 385 -41.89 -14.11 -3.34
N SER A 386 -41.24 -14.32 -2.18
CA SER A 386 -41.82 -13.90 -0.90
C SER A 386 -41.83 -12.38 -0.68
N ASN A 387 -40.81 -11.69 -1.19
CA ASN A 387 -40.62 -10.26 -0.94
C ASN A 387 -41.07 -9.36 -2.09
N HIS A 388 -41.05 -9.85 -3.31
CA HIS A 388 -41.31 -9.06 -4.52
C HIS A 388 -42.39 -9.66 -5.43
N GLY A 389 -42.95 -10.83 -5.10
CA GLY A 389 -44.01 -11.48 -5.87
C GLY A 389 -43.56 -12.08 -7.19
N PHE A 390 -42.26 -12.21 -7.43
CA PHE A 390 -41.72 -12.88 -8.61
C PHE A 390 -41.94 -14.40 -8.49
N ASP A 391 -42.72 -14.97 -9.37
CA ASP A 391 -43.05 -16.40 -9.40
C ASP A 391 -42.44 -17.01 -10.66
N SER A 392 -41.37 -17.78 -10.50
CA SER A 392 -40.65 -18.43 -11.60
C SER A 392 -41.54 -19.37 -12.43
N GLN A 393 -42.61 -19.92 -11.84
CA GLN A 393 -43.59 -20.76 -12.55
C GLN A 393 -44.54 -19.93 -13.43
N VAL A 394 -44.83 -18.69 -13.02
CA VAL A 394 -45.70 -17.76 -13.78
C VAL A 394 -44.88 -17.04 -14.84
N GLU A 395 -43.69 -16.58 -14.47
CA GLU A 395 -42.77 -15.85 -15.38
C GLU A 395 -42.15 -16.79 -16.43
N GLY A 396 -42.05 -18.10 -16.16
CA GLY A 396 -41.46 -19.10 -17.03
C GLY A 396 -39.95 -19.16 -17.03
N TRP A 397 -39.30 -18.46 -16.06
CA TRP A 397 -37.86 -18.50 -15.89
C TRP A 397 -37.50 -18.27 -14.41
N SER A 398 -36.35 -18.81 -13.97
CA SER A 398 -35.82 -18.58 -12.62
C SER A 398 -35.05 -17.24 -12.54
N TYR A 399 -35.16 -16.60 -11.37
CA TYR A 399 -34.47 -15.32 -11.11
C TYR A 399 -33.01 -15.59 -10.70
N GLU A 400 -32.20 -16.00 -11.66
CA GLU A 400 -30.83 -16.45 -11.44
C GLU A 400 -29.85 -15.57 -12.22
N PHE A 401 -28.80 -15.12 -11.54
CA PHE A 401 -27.68 -14.46 -12.17
C PHE A 401 -26.38 -14.88 -11.46
N PHE A 402 -25.50 -15.57 -12.16
CA PHE A 402 -24.18 -15.93 -11.68
C PHE A 402 -23.11 -15.45 -12.64
N ASP A 403 -22.03 -14.87 -12.12
CA ASP A 403 -20.87 -14.48 -12.90
C ASP A 403 -19.58 -15.04 -12.28
N LYS A 404 -18.71 -15.57 -13.15
CA LYS A 404 -17.39 -16.06 -12.79
C LYS A 404 -16.34 -15.51 -13.73
N ASN A 405 -15.31 -14.93 -13.16
CA ASN A 405 -14.20 -14.36 -13.89
C ASN A 405 -12.88 -15.01 -13.42
N ASP A 406 -12.20 -15.71 -14.34
CA ASP A 406 -10.89 -16.31 -14.16
C ASP A 406 -9.83 -15.49 -14.89
N LYS A 407 -8.87 -14.97 -14.14
CA LYS A 407 -7.83 -14.06 -14.64
C LYS A 407 -6.43 -14.60 -14.37
N GLU A 408 -5.58 -14.65 -15.39
CA GLU A 408 -4.15 -14.91 -15.22
C GLU A 408 -3.36 -13.66 -15.61
N ARG A 409 -2.50 -13.17 -14.70
CA ARG A 409 -1.58 -12.07 -14.95
C ARG A 409 -0.15 -12.51 -14.79
N LYS A 410 0.68 -12.29 -15.82
CA LYS A 410 2.14 -12.48 -15.79
C LYS A 410 2.81 -11.14 -16.00
N SER A 411 3.79 -10.80 -15.17
CA SER A 411 4.57 -9.58 -15.33
C SER A 411 6.05 -9.86 -15.18
N THR A 412 6.84 -9.33 -16.10
CA THR A 412 8.31 -9.33 -16.03
C THR A 412 8.80 -7.91 -16.12
N SER A 413 9.72 -7.51 -15.25
CA SER A 413 10.32 -6.17 -15.31
C SER A 413 11.83 -6.20 -15.07
N GLN A 414 12.52 -5.22 -15.68
CA GLN A 414 13.94 -4.99 -15.52
C GLN A 414 14.21 -3.50 -15.38
N ASP A 415 14.95 -3.12 -14.35
CA ASP A 415 15.39 -1.76 -14.09
C ASP A 415 16.91 -1.71 -13.93
N PHE A 416 17.58 -0.94 -14.77
CA PHE A 416 19.01 -0.67 -14.66
C PHE A 416 19.25 0.79 -14.28
N ARG A 417 20.00 1.00 -13.21
CA ARG A 417 20.34 2.33 -12.68
C ARG A 417 21.85 2.51 -12.57
N LEU A 418 22.33 3.62 -13.07
CA LEU A 418 23.69 4.10 -12.85
C LEU A 418 23.63 5.39 -12.03
N SER A 419 24.17 5.35 -10.83
CA SER A 419 24.29 6.52 -9.95
C SER A 419 25.73 7.02 -9.97
N PHE A 420 25.90 8.31 -10.20
CA PHE A 420 27.17 8.99 -10.26
C PHE A 420 27.07 10.33 -9.51
N HIS A 421 27.68 10.44 -8.34
CA HIS A 421 27.51 11.58 -7.43
C HIS A 421 26.02 11.88 -7.19
N ASP A 422 25.55 13.04 -7.64
CA ASP A 422 24.18 13.52 -7.45
C ASP A 422 23.25 13.19 -8.65
N LEU A 423 23.77 12.47 -9.69
CA LEU A 423 23.04 12.04 -10.88
C LEU A 423 22.68 10.56 -10.80
N ILE A 424 21.43 10.24 -11.13
CA ILE A 424 20.98 8.88 -11.40
C ILE A 424 20.41 8.86 -12.81
N LEU A 425 20.90 7.92 -13.61
CA LEU A 425 20.35 7.59 -14.93
C LEU A 425 19.77 6.17 -14.87
N GLY A 426 18.65 5.95 -15.52
CA GLY A 426 18.04 4.64 -15.55
C GLY A 426 17.30 4.34 -16.82
N VAL A 427 17.19 3.05 -17.11
CA VAL A 427 16.32 2.49 -18.15
C VAL A 427 15.47 1.40 -17.54
N PHE A 428 14.19 1.37 -17.91
CA PHE A 428 13.22 0.44 -17.39
C PHE A 428 12.44 -0.22 -18.52
N TYR A 429 12.24 -1.52 -18.36
CA TYR A 429 11.40 -2.34 -19.21
C TYR A 429 10.41 -3.14 -18.36
N LYS A 430 9.16 -3.26 -18.83
CA LYS A 430 8.16 -4.16 -18.26
C LYS A 430 7.33 -4.76 -19.40
N ASN A 431 7.03 -6.03 -19.29
CA ASN A 431 5.98 -6.69 -20.07
C ASN A 431 4.98 -7.34 -19.13
N LEU A 432 3.70 -7.05 -19.33
CA LEU A 432 2.59 -7.63 -18.59
C LEU A 432 1.63 -8.26 -19.59
N ILE A 433 1.31 -9.53 -19.36
CA ILE A 433 0.30 -10.27 -20.10
C ILE A 433 -0.81 -10.60 -19.12
N GLU A 434 -2.04 -10.22 -19.45
CA GLU A 434 -3.23 -10.58 -18.70
C GLU A 434 -4.22 -11.26 -19.62
N THR A 435 -4.63 -12.46 -19.25
CA THR A 435 -5.76 -13.17 -19.86
C THR A 435 -6.92 -13.15 -18.88
N ASP A 436 -8.12 -13.00 -19.42
CA ASP A 436 -9.34 -12.87 -18.64
C ASP A 436 -10.43 -13.70 -19.32
N GLU A 437 -11.10 -14.55 -18.57
CA GLU A 437 -12.17 -15.42 -19.02
C GLU A 437 -13.38 -15.25 -18.10
N ALA A 438 -14.50 -14.76 -18.67
CA ALA A 438 -15.76 -14.64 -17.98
C ALA A 438 -16.71 -15.75 -18.45
N ASN A 439 -17.34 -16.41 -17.48
CA ASN A 439 -18.35 -17.43 -17.70
C ASN A 439 -19.46 -17.25 -16.67
N GLY A 440 -20.70 -17.38 -17.11
CA GLY A 440 -21.82 -17.25 -16.20
C GLY A 440 -23.14 -17.33 -16.93
N TYR A 441 -24.20 -17.07 -16.22
CA TYR A 441 -25.54 -16.92 -16.76
C TYR A 441 -26.19 -15.65 -16.20
N LEU A 442 -26.98 -15.01 -17.04
CA LEU A 442 -27.75 -13.82 -16.72
C LEU A 442 -29.20 -14.20 -16.45
N PHE A 443 -30.01 -13.25 -16.05
CA PHE A 443 -31.44 -13.40 -15.84
C PHE A 443 -32.11 -14.09 -17.05
N GLY A 444 -32.96 -15.08 -16.76
CA GLY A 444 -33.58 -15.92 -17.79
C GLY A 444 -32.69 -17.02 -18.36
N GLY A 445 -31.58 -17.34 -17.72
CA GLY A 445 -30.67 -18.44 -18.11
C GLY A 445 -29.78 -18.12 -19.31
N LEU A 446 -29.64 -16.85 -19.69
CA LEU A 446 -28.77 -16.42 -20.79
C LEU A 446 -27.30 -16.65 -20.44
N SER A 447 -26.60 -17.46 -21.24
CA SER A 447 -25.18 -17.70 -21.05
C SER A 447 -24.34 -16.47 -21.45
N ASN A 448 -23.41 -16.08 -20.59
CA ASN A 448 -22.41 -15.08 -20.90
C ASN A 448 -21.03 -15.74 -20.92
N SER A 449 -20.32 -15.69 -22.05
CA SER A 449 -18.96 -16.19 -22.18
C SER A 449 -18.10 -15.22 -22.96
N ALA A 450 -16.97 -14.84 -22.38
CA ALA A 450 -16.03 -13.95 -23.03
C ALA A 450 -14.59 -14.29 -22.62
N LYS A 451 -13.67 -14.15 -23.58
CA LYS A 451 -12.22 -14.33 -23.35
C LYS A 451 -11.48 -13.15 -23.91
N SER A 452 -10.50 -12.67 -23.16
CA SER A 452 -9.63 -11.60 -23.64
C SER A 452 -8.18 -11.81 -23.27
N GLN A 453 -7.29 -11.14 -24.00
CA GLN A 453 -5.88 -11.05 -23.72
C GLN A 453 -5.42 -9.60 -23.88
N TYR A 454 -4.68 -9.14 -22.92
CA TYR A 454 -3.96 -7.87 -22.90
C TYR A 454 -2.47 -8.12 -22.87
N ASP A 455 -1.73 -7.60 -23.84
CA ASP A 455 -0.27 -7.49 -23.83
C ASP A 455 0.10 -6.03 -23.62
N PHE A 456 0.74 -5.72 -22.49
CA PHE A 456 1.06 -4.37 -22.08
C PHE A 456 2.57 -4.20 -21.89
N GLY A 457 3.22 -3.53 -22.86
CA GLY A 457 4.66 -3.24 -22.84
C GLY A 457 4.96 -1.84 -22.34
N VAL A 458 6.00 -1.69 -21.50
CA VAL A 458 6.48 -0.40 -20.98
C VAL A 458 7.97 -0.28 -21.24
N TYR A 459 8.38 0.80 -21.89
CA TYR A 459 9.79 1.13 -22.17
C TYR A 459 10.05 2.55 -21.71
N SER A 460 11.05 2.76 -20.87
CA SER A 460 11.35 4.12 -20.44
C SER A 460 12.83 4.40 -20.16
N GLY A 461 13.19 5.66 -20.36
CA GLY A 461 14.43 6.25 -19.87
C GLY A 461 14.12 7.35 -18.86
N TYR A 462 14.94 7.47 -17.83
CA TYR A 462 14.72 8.46 -16.79
C TYR A 462 16.01 8.94 -16.16
N PHE A 463 15.94 10.13 -15.54
CA PHE A 463 17.04 10.63 -14.72
C PHE A 463 16.53 11.33 -13.46
N LYS A 464 17.39 11.39 -12.46
CA LYS A 464 17.28 12.23 -11.27
C LYS A 464 18.58 12.99 -11.08
N TYR A 465 18.49 14.28 -10.74
CA TYR A 465 19.64 15.09 -10.38
C TYR A 465 19.38 15.93 -9.14
N ASP A 466 20.29 15.87 -8.16
CA ASP A 466 20.25 16.63 -6.91
C ASP A 466 21.20 17.84 -7.00
N TRP A 467 20.63 19.03 -7.18
CA TRP A 467 21.35 20.32 -7.22
C TRP A 467 21.56 20.85 -5.81
N LYS A 468 22.76 20.76 -5.27
CA LYS A 468 23.13 21.34 -3.98
C LYS A 468 23.51 22.81 -4.19
N ILE A 469 22.51 23.71 -4.24
CA ILE A 469 22.71 25.14 -4.51
C ILE A 469 23.58 25.76 -3.41
N ASN A 470 23.28 25.43 -2.16
CA ASN A 470 24.10 25.76 -0.99
C ASN A 470 23.75 24.78 0.16
N PRO A 471 24.43 24.83 1.33
CA PRO A 471 24.17 23.91 2.45
C PRO A 471 22.72 23.93 2.99
N LYS A 472 21.94 24.98 2.68
CA LYS A 472 20.55 25.13 3.12
C LYS A 472 19.52 24.85 2.04
N ILE A 473 19.90 24.84 0.77
CA ILE A 473 18.96 24.73 -0.36
C ILE A 473 19.40 23.59 -1.27
N LYS A 474 18.52 22.59 -1.40
CA LYS A 474 18.63 21.51 -2.36
C LYS A 474 17.45 21.54 -3.32
N LEU A 475 17.72 21.52 -4.62
CA LEU A 475 16.73 21.30 -5.68
C LEU A 475 16.93 19.88 -6.22
N THR A 476 15.87 19.10 -6.33
CA THR A 476 15.88 17.78 -6.95
C THR A 476 15.01 17.81 -8.19
N THR A 477 15.56 17.36 -9.32
CA THR A 477 14.84 17.23 -10.58
C THR A 477 14.78 15.77 -11.02
N ASN A 478 13.58 15.31 -11.38
CA ASN A 478 13.34 14.01 -11.98
C ASN A 478 12.64 14.18 -13.32
N TYR A 479 12.99 13.38 -14.30
CA TYR A 479 12.31 13.32 -15.58
C TYR A 479 12.28 11.88 -16.08
N ARG A 480 11.16 11.46 -16.66
CA ARG A 480 10.96 10.17 -17.28
C ARG A 480 10.23 10.34 -18.60
N LEU A 481 10.74 9.70 -19.63
CA LEU A 481 10.06 9.51 -20.91
C LEU A 481 9.69 8.04 -21.01
N GLU A 482 8.44 7.75 -21.35
CA GLU A 482 7.91 6.40 -21.38
C GLU A 482 7.06 6.17 -22.63
N LYS A 483 7.25 5.00 -23.24
CA LYS A 483 6.39 4.47 -24.30
C LYS A 483 5.67 3.26 -23.76
N ASN A 484 4.34 3.26 -23.83
CA ASN A 484 3.52 2.09 -23.57
C ASN A 484 2.95 1.56 -24.89
N THR A 485 2.97 0.24 -25.04
CA THR A 485 2.33 -0.48 -26.14
C THR A 485 1.24 -1.37 -25.56
N ILE A 486 0.11 -1.42 -26.24
CA ILE A 486 -1.07 -2.21 -25.85
C ILE A 486 -1.49 -2.99 -27.08
N ASP A 487 -1.50 -4.32 -26.95
CA ASP A 487 -2.14 -5.23 -27.87
C ASP A 487 -3.26 -5.96 -27.15
N TYR A 488 -4.47 -5.84 -27.69
CA TYR A 488 -5.68 -6.42 -27.13
C TYR A 488 -6.35 -7.33 -28.14
N SER A 489 -6.80 -8.48 -27.68
CA SER A 489 -7.70 -9.36 -28.43
C SER A 489 -8.82 -9.87 -27.51
N GLY A 490 -10.04 -9.91 -28.02
CA GLY A 490 -11.22 -10.40 -27.30
C GLY A 490 -12.11 -11.24 -28.20
N GLN A 491 -12.72 -12.27 -27.60
CA GLN A 491 -13.73 -13.14 -28.17
C GLN A 491 -14.89 -13.23 -27.19
N SER A 492 -16.12 -13.26 -27.68
CA SER A 492 -17.26 -13.37 -26.80
C SER A 492 -18.43 -14.04 -27.53
N VAL A 493 -19.29 -14.67 -26.77
CA VAL A 493 -20.55 -15.24 -27.19
C VAL A 493 -21.66 -14.29 -26.75
N GLY A 494 -22.53 -13.92 -27.64
CA GLY A 494 -23.75 -13.16 -27.36
C GLY A 494 -24.98 -14.01 -27.63
N MET A 495 -26.15 -13.40 -27.51
CA MET A 495 -27.43 -14.00 -27.83
C MET A 495 -28.05 -13.33 -29.06
N ASP A 496 -28.69 -14.11 -29.91
CA ASP A 496 -29.50 -13.59 -31.01
C ASP A 496 -30.92 -13.20 -30.53
N TYR A 497 -31.76 -12.78 -31.49
CA TYR A 497 -33.15 -12.42 -31.21
C TYR A 497 -34.00 -13.57 -30.63
N TYR A 498 -33.57 -14.81 -30.85
CA TYR A 498 -34.27 -16.02 -30.36
C TYR A 498 -33.66 -16.58 -29.08
N TYR A 499 -32.74 -15.83 -28.45
CA TYR A 499 -31.96 -16.23 -27.27
C TYR A 499 -31.06 -17.45 -27.52
N GLU A 500 -30.63 -17.66 -28.77
CA GLU A 500 -29.65 -18.69 -29.11
C GLU A 500 -28.23 -18.10 -29.06
N PRO A 501 -27.23 -18.84 -28.55
CA PRO A 501 -25.86 -18.37 -28.50
C PRO A 501 -25.25 -18.10 -29.86
N ILE A 502 -24.68 -16.93 -30.08
CA ILE A 502 -23.94 -16.56 -31.29
C ILE A 502 -22.56 -16.04 -30.99
N ASP A 503 -21.58 -16.39 -31.82
CA ASP A 503 -20.24 -15.81 -31.72
C ASP A 503 -20.28 -14.34 -32.18
N LEU A 504 -19.90 -13.44 -31.31
CA LEU A 504 -19.71 -12.02 -31.63
C LEU A 504 -18.43 -11.81 -32.43
N PRO A 505 -18.32 -10.75 -33.26
CA PRO A 505 -17.12 -10.44 -33.99
C PRO A 505 -15.90 -10.29 -33.08
N ASN A 506 -14.79 -10.95 -33.41
CA ASN A 506 -13.54 -10.83 -32.69
C ASN A 506 -13.05 -9.38 -32.66
N VAL A 507 -12.67 -8.91 -31.46
CA VAL A 507 -12.15 -7.57 -31.26
C VAL A 507 -10.61 -7.64 -31.21
N LYS A 508 -9.95 -6.79 -32.01
CA LYS A 508 -8.49 -6.62 -31.96
C LYS A 508 -8.12 -5.14 -32.00
N HIS A 509 -7.30 -4.72 -31.08
CA HIS A 509 -6.79 -3.34 -31.01
C HIS A 509 -5.31 -3.31 -30.68
N SER A 510 -4.56 -2.43 -31.34
CA SER A 510 -3.15 -2.14 -31.02
C SER A 510 -2.98 -0.64 -30.88
N ASN A 511 -2.50 -0.21 -29.73
CA ASN A 511 -2.27 1.20 -29.42
C ASN A 511 -0.87 1.43 -28.86
N SER A 512 -0.34 2.63 -29.04
CA SER A 512 0.87 3.05 -28.34
C SER A 512 0.79 4.50 -27.89
N PHE A 513 1.27 4.77 -26.68
CA PHE A 513 1.23 6.09 -26.06
C PHE A 513 2.63 6.51 -25.65
N PHE A 514 3.02 7.74 -26.01
CA PHE A 514 4.21 8.40 -25.51
C PHE A 514 3.82 9.36 -24.40
N MET A 515 4.39 9.16 -23.22
CA MET A 515 4.08 9.94 -22.03
C MET A 515 5.36 10.45 -21.39
N ASN A 516 5.26 11.55 -20.67
CA ASN A 516 6.37 12.06 -19.87
C ASN A 516 5.90 12.46 -18.48
N GLY A 517 6.74 12.15 -17.50
CA GLY A 517 6.57 12.59 -16.13
C GLY A 517 7.77 13.41 -15.66
N TYR A 518 7.51 14.43 -14.89
CA TYR A 518 8.58 15.23 -14.28
C TYR A 518 8.22 15.61 -12.85
N ARG A 519 9.26 15.89 -12.09
CA ARG A 519 9.17 16.50 -10.78
C ARG A 519 10.36 17.41 -10.55
N ALA A 520 10.11 18.63 -10.11
CA ALA A 520 11.11 19.53 -9.57
C ALA A 520 10.69 19.85 -8.13
N SER A 521 11.55 19.55 -7.15
CA SER A 521 11.28 19.80 -5.74
C SER A 521 12.44 20.55 -5.08
N ILE A 522 12.11 21.57 -4.32
CA ILE A 522 13.05 22.36 -3.54
C ILE A 522 12.87 22.12 -2.05
N ILE A 523 13.97 21.98 -1.34
CA ILE A 523 14.01 21.94 0.11
C ILE A 523 14.87 23.09 0.61
N ILE A 524 14.32 23.83 1.56
CA ILE A 524 14.98 24.95 2.23
C ILE A 524 15.12 24.61 3.72
N LYS A 525 16.33 24.34 4.14
CA LYS A 525 16.68 24.08 5.53
C LYS A 525 16.72 25.39 6.30
N LYS A 526 15.66 25.69 7.07
CA LYS A 526 15.61 26.89 7.91
C LYS A 526 16.48 26.74 9.18
N THR A 527 16.30 25.58 9.85
CA THR A 527 17.09 25.19 11.05
C THR A 527 17.48 23.72 10.92
N GLN A 528 18.11 23.14 11.93
CA GLN A 528 18.34 21.69 11.99
C GLN A 528 17.03 20.88 12.07
N SER A 529 16.00 21.48 12.67
CA SER A 529 14.71 20.85 12.93
C SER A 529 13.59 21.26 11.96
N LEU A 530 13.74 22.34 11.19
CA LEU A 530 12.67 22.93 10.38
C LEU A 530 13.11 23.06 8.93
N ASN A 531 12.38 22.40 8.05
CA ASN A 531 12.53 22.49 6.60
C ASN A 531 11.22 22.95 5.95
N TYR A 532 11.34 23.83 4.98
CA TYR A 532 10.28 24.11 4.01
C TYR A 532 10.53 23.31 2.75
N PHE A 533 9.47 22.86 2.09
CA PHE A 533 9.59 22.24 0.78
C PHE A 533 8.52 22.77 -0.18
N GLY A 534 8.84 22.72 -1.46
CA GLY A 534 7.88 22.94 -2.52
C GLY A 534 8.17 22.01 -3.68
N SER A 535 7.16 21.63 -4.44
CA SER A 535 7.35 20.82 -5.64
C SER A 535 6.29 21.10 -6.70
N ILE A 536 6.70 20.98 -7.95
CA ILE A 536 5.84 20.83 -9.11
C ILE A 536 6.06 19.46 -9.69
N ALA A 537 4.97 18.76 -10.07
CA ALA A 537 5.06 17.41 -10.62
C ALA A 537 4.00 17.21 -11.70
N LYS A 538 4.34 16.37 -12.68
CA LYS A 538 3.42 15.81 -13.67
C LYS A 538 3.49 14.29 -13.59
N GLY A 539 2.32 13.66 -13.39
CA GLY A 539 2.11 12.23 -13.53
C GLY A 539 1.20 11.93 -14.72
N TYR A 540 1.16 10.65 -15.07
CA TYR A 540 0.33 10.13 -16.14
C TYR A 540 -0.13 8.72 -15.83
N LYS A 541 -1.27 8.35 -16.43
CA LYS A 541 -1.79 6.98 -16.53
C LYS A 541 -2.01 6.68 -18.00
N SER A 542 -1.66 5.47 -18.45
CA SER A 542 -1.84 5.07 -19.84
C SER A 542 -3.33 5.01 -20.24
N GLY A 543 -3.60 5.19 -21.51
CA GLY A 543 -4.88 4.83 -22.09
C GLY A 543 -5.08 3.33 -22.14
N GLY A 544 -6.20 2.89 -22.70
CA GLY A 544 -6.54 1.47 -22.77
C GLY A 544 -7.68 1.18 -23.74
N VAL A 545 -8.16 -0.06 -23.68
CA VAL A 545 -9.28 -0.59 -24.45
C VAL A 545 -10.29 -1.15 -23.46
N ASN A 546 -11.56 -0.79 -23.60
CA ASN A 546 -12.64 -1.40 -22.86
C ASN A 546 -12.95 -2.78 -23.47
N GLN A 547 -13.02 -3.78 -22.61
CA GLN A 547 -13.07 -5.19 -23.03
C GLN A 547 -14.51 -5.70 -23.22
N GLN A 548 -15.49 -5.03 -22.61
CA GLN A 548 -16.86 -5.48 -22.57
C GLN A 548 -17.42 -5.72 -23.99
N PRO A 549 -18.03 -6.87 -24.28
CA PRO A 549 -18.39 -7.28 -25.65
C PRO A 549 -19.32 -6.31 -26.37
N TYR A 550 -20.37 -5.87 -25.70
CA TYR A 550 -21.46 -5.08 -26.27
C TYR A 550 -21.20 -3.57 -26.34
N ILE A 551 -20.00 -3.12 -25.92
CA ILE A 551 -19.71 -1.69 -25.89
C ILE A 551 -19.64 -1.08 -27.29
N ASN A 552 -20.25 0.09 -27.46
CA ASN A 552 -20.17 0.86 -28.68
C ASN A 552 -18.72 1.17 -29.07
N ASN A 553 -18.39 1.12 -30.35
CA ASN A 553 -17.06 1.39 -30.88
C ASN A 553 -16.50 2.77 -30.47
N LYS A 554 -17.35 3.78 -30.23
CA LYS A 554 -16.95 5.11 -29.73
C LYS A 554 -16.37 5.05 -28.32
N ASN A 555 -16.86 4.13 -27.48
CA ASN A 555 -16.44 3.92 -26.12
C ASN A 555 -15.35 2.84 -25.98
N ARG A 556 -14.94 2.19 -27.09
CA ARG A 556 -13.99 1.07 -27.10
C ARG A 556 -12.59 1.49 -26.63
N ASN A 557 -12.12 2.66 -27.04
CA ASN A 557 -10.77 3.14 -26.73
C ASN A 557 -10.82 4.42 -25.87
N TYR A 558 -9.89 4.54 -24.95
CA TYR A 558 -9.68 5.74 -24.18
C TYR A 558 -8.20 6.12 -24.10
N GLY A 559 -7.92 7.42 -24.02
CA GLY A 559 -6.58 8.00 -24.01
C GLY A 559 -5.94 8.09 -22.62
N PRO A 560 -4.66 8.50 -22.58
CA PRO A 560 -3.95 8.75 -21.31
C PRO A 560 -4.57 9.87 -20.50
N GLU A 561 -4.50 9.74 -19.16
CA GLU A 561 -4.81 10.79 -18.21
C GLU A 561 -3.52 11.44 -17.69
N GLU A 562 -3.56 12.74 -17.42
CA GLU A 562 -2.47 13.51 -16.82
C GLU A 562 -2.91 14.20 -15.53
N LEU A 563 -2.00 14.26 -14.56
CA LEU A 563 -2.15 15.03 -13.34
C LEU A 563 -0.93 15.95 -13.15
N ARG A 564 -1.18 17.25 -13.02
CA ARG A 564 -0.14 18.25 -12.71
C ARG A 564 -0.41 18.82 -11.34
N THR A 565 0.59 18.83 -10.45
CA THR A 565 0.44 19.30 -9.07
C THR A 565 1.47 20.35 -8.69
N LEU A 566 1.04 21.26 -7.83
CA LEU A 566 1.87 22.15 -7.03
C LEU A 566 1.69 21.77 -5.56
N GLU A 567 2.79 21.58 -4.85
CA GLU A 567 2.78 21.28 -3.42
C GLU A 567 3.71 22.21 -2.65
N LEU A 568 3.28 22.67 -1.49
CA LEU A 568 4.06 23.46 -0.54
C LEU A 568 3.90 22.87 0.86
N GLY A 569 4.96 22.78 1.61
CA GLY A 569 4.83 22.21 2.94
C GLY A 569 5.96 22.53 3.90
N ILE A 570 5.74 22.09 5.12
CA ILE A 570 6.62 22.29 6.28
C ILE A 570 6.89 20.93 6.91
N LYS A 571 8.15 20.63 7.15
CA LYS A 571 8.59 19.46 7.90
C LYS A 571 9.34 19.91 9.14
N TYR A 572 8.78 19.61 10.30
CA TYR A 572 9.41 19.84 11.59
C TYR A 572 9.85 18.52 12.21
N PHE A 573 11.04 18.47 12.70
CA PHE A 573 11.63 17.28 13.31
C PHE A 573 12.44 17.63 14.55
N SER A 574 12.18 16.91 15.62
CA SER A 574 12.96 16.94 16.86
C SER A 574 12.93 15.57 17.54
N ASP A 575 13.64 15.38 18.63
CA ASP A 575 13.66 14.12 19.40
C ASP A 575 12.26 13.70 19.91
N LYS A 576 11.33 14.64 20.01
CA LYS A 576 9.98 14.42 20.55
C LYS A 576 8.86 14.59 19.53
N ILE A 577 9.09 15.33 18.47
CA ILE A 577 8.03 15.73 17.54
C ILE A 577 8.52 15.56 16.11
N TYR A 578 7.73 14.83 15.33
CA TYR A 578 7.74 14.88 13.87
C TYR A 578 6.41 15.48 13.41
N THR A 579 6.44 16.48 12.55
CA THR A 579 5.25 17.06 11.95
C THR A 579 5.52 17.35 10.48
N ASN A 580 4.59 16.92 9.62
CA ASN A 580 4.57 17.22 8.19
C ASN A 580 3.21 17.86 7.87
N ILE A 581 3.23 19.08 7.35
CA ILE A 581 2.05 19.78 6.84
C ILE A 581 2.28 20.02 5.36
N ASN A 582 1.33 19.63 4.53
CA ASN A 582 1.39 19.79 3.09
C ASN A 582 0.11 20.44 2.57
N LEU A 583 0.28 21.49 1.79
CA LEU A 583 -0.75 22.15 0.99
C LEU A 583 -0.53 21.73 -0.46
N PHE A 584 -1.57 21.27 -1.15
CA PHE A 584 -1.47 20.83 -2.53
C PHE A 584 -2.62 21.36 -3.38
N HIS A 585 -2.33 21.56 -4.66
CA HIS A 585 -3.32 21.81 -5.70
C HIS A 585 -2.90 21.10 -6.98
N GLY A 586 -3.87 20.52 -7.71
CA GLY A 586 -3.61 19.78 -8.93
C GLY A 586 -4.71 19.92 -9.97
N LEU A 587 -4.31 19.79 -11.23
CA LEU A 587 -5.19 19.80 -12.41
C LEU A 587 -5.12 18.43 -13.08
N ARG A 588 -6.28 17.83 -13.29
CA ARG A 588 -6.45 16.58 -14.04
C ARG A 588 -6.89 16.92 -15.45
N ALA A 589 -6.25 16.32 -16.44
CA ALA A 589 -6.61 16.45 -17.83
C ALA A 589 -6.89 15.08 -18.45
N ASN A 590 -7.89 15.00 -19.31
CA ASN A 590 -8.38 13.73 -19.91
C ASN A 590 -8.67 12.68 -18.81
N GLN A 591 -9.35 13.09 -17.78
CA GLN A 591 -9.64 12.25 -16.62
C GLN A 591 -10.34 10.97 -17.04
N GLN A 592 -9.78 9.83 -16.65
CA GLN A 592 -10.40 8.53 -16.86
C GLN A 592 -11.43 8.29 -15.77
N ILE A 593 -12.67 8.10 -16.18
CA ILE A 593 -13.81 7.85 -15.30
C ILE A 593 -14.42 6.50 -15.64
N SER A 594 -14.66 5.68 -14.62
CA SER A 594 -15.43 4.45 -14.73
C SER A 594 -16.90 4.79 -14.71
N ILE A 595 -17.60 4.43 -15.76
CA ILE A 595 -19.03 4.66 -15.98
C ILE A 595 -19.75 3.32 -15.83
N SER A 596 -20.82 3.33 -15.04
CA SER A 596 -21.77 2.24 -14.88
C SER A 596 -23.13 2.80 -15.31
N SER A 597 -23.80 2.18 -16.25
CA SER A 597 -25.04 2.71 -16.79
C SER A 597 -25.96 1.60 -17.29
N GLN A 598 -27.23 1.64 -16.88
CA GLN A 598 -28.31 0.89 -17.50
C GLN A 598 -28.60 1.53 -18.85
N GLN A 599 -28.56 0.76 -19.93
CA GLN A 599 -28.72 1.29 -21.27
C GLN A 599 -30.21 1.37 -21.65
N ILE A 600 -31.00 0.41 -21.20
CA ILE A 600 -32.45 0.32 -21.42
C ILE A 600 -33.09 0.35 -20.03
N GLU A 601 -33.95 1.35 -19.78
CA GLU A 601 -34.67 1.45 -18.51
C GLU A 601 -35.57 0.22 -18.29
N GLY A 602 -35.47 -0.40 -17.11
CA GLY A 602 -36.22 -1.61 -16.77
C GLY A 602 -35.63 -2.93 -17.29
N ASP A 603 -34.49 -2.91 -17.99
CA ASP A 603 -33.79 -4.13 -18.44
C ASP A 603 -32.54 -4.36 -17.58
N PRO A 604 -32.54 -5.34 -16.63
CA PRO A 604 -31.40 -5.63 -15.79
C PRO A 604 -30.18 -6.13 -16.57
N ASN A 605 -30.36 -6.73 -17.74
CA ASN A 605 -29.27 -7.23 -18.59
C ASN A 605 -28.57 -6.13 -19.41
N SER A 606 -29.13 -4.91 -19.43
CA SER A 606 -28.59 -3.78 -20.20
C SER A 606 -27.52 -2.96 -19.48
N PHE A 607 -27.07 -3.35 -18.29
CA PHE A 607 -25.99 -2.66 -17.60
C PHE A 607 -24.65 -2.87 -18.31
N ILE A 608 -23.94 -1.76 -18.56
CA ILE A 608 -22.57 -1.79 -19.08
C ILE A 608 -21.62 -1.01 -18.17
N PHE A 609 -20.37 -1.45 -18.15
CA PHE A 609 -19.29 -0.82 -17.42
C PHE A 609 -18.14 -0.51 -18.37
N PHE A 610 -17.68 0.74 -18.39
CA PHE A 610 -16.57 1.13 -19.24
C PHE A 610 -15.83 2.33 -18.70
N THR A 611 -14.58 2.51 -19.15
CA THR A 611 -13.78 3.69 -18.87
C THR A 611 -13.87 4.68 -20.01
N SER A 612 -14.09 5.95 -19.71
CA SER A 612 -14.11 7.05 -20.69
C SER A 612 -13.26 8.22 -20.21
N ASN A 613 -12.72 9.02 -21.13
CA ASN A 613 -12.07 10.27 -20.80
C ASN A 613 -13.12 11.38 -20.62
N ALA A 614 -13.22 11.93 -19.44
CA ALA A 614 -14.28 12.86 -19.05
C ALA A 614 -13.84 14.34 -19.01
N GLY A 615 -12.88 14.74 -19.78
CA GLY A 615 -12.46 16.15 -19.79
C GLY A 615 -11.46 16.48 -18.67
N SER A 616 -11.82 17.35 -17.72
CA SER A 616 -10.91 17.84 -16.68
C SER A 616 -11.48 17.69 -15.26
N GLY A 617 -10.62 17.94 -14.28
CA GLY A 617 -10.98 17.98 -12.87
C GLY A 617 -9.87 18.63 -12.06
N THR A 618 -10.18 18.94 -10.82
CA THR A 618 -9.21 19.55 -9.89
C THR A 618 -9.13 18.76 -8.60
N ILE A 619 -7.96 18.81 -7.97
CA ILE A 619 -7.76 18.34 -6.59
C ILE A 619 -7.05 19.44 -5.81
N GLY A 620 -7.43 19.64 -4.56
CA GLY A 620 -6.77 20.58 -3.66
C GLY A 620 -6.98 20.21 -2.22
N GLY A 621 -6.11 20.68 -1.33
CA GLY A 621 -6.32 20.39 0.07
C GLY A 621 -5.12 20.58 0.97
N ILE A 622 -5.31 20.18 2.22
CA ILE A 622 -4.31 20.23 3.29
C ILE A 622 -4.17 18.85 3.91
N GLU A 623 -2.95 18.42 4.14
CA GLU A 623 -2.60 17.17 4.80
C GLU A 623 -1.72 17.45 6.01
N LEU A 624 -2.03 16.83 7.12
CA LEU A 624 -1.28 16.90 8.38
C LEU A 624 -0.90 15.49 8.82
N GLU A 625 0.36 15.30 9.18
CA GLU A 625 0.83 14.15 9.94
C GLU A 625 1.69 14.62 11.10
N SER A 626 1.41 14.16 12.31
CA SER A 626 2.21 14.50 13.46
C SER A 626 2.39 13.30 14.38
N LYS A 627 3.62 13.05 14.81
CA LYS A 627 4.00 12.06 15.83
C LYS A 627 4.62 12.84 17.00
N ILE A 628 3.95 12.78 18.15
CA ILE A 628 4.33 13.55 19.34
C ILE A 628 4.59 12.60 20.49
N LYS A 629 5.78 12.68 21.04
CA LYS A 629 6.19 11.96 22.25
C LYS A 629 6.13 12.90 23.44
N PHE A 630 5.10 12.79 24.27
CA PHE A 630 4.97 13.60 25.49
C PHE A 630 6.03 13.25 26.53
N ASN A 631 6.23 11.95 26.75
CA ASN A 631 7.22 11.40 27.64
C ASN A 631 7.62 9.98 27.20
N GLN A 632 8.39 9.24 28.00
CA GLN A 632 8.83 7.87 27.67
C GLN A 632 7.69 6.85 27.60
N ASN A 633 6.54 7.17 28.19
CA ASN A 633 5.41 6.26 28.34
C ASN A 633 4.18 6.67 27.54
N THR A 634 4.16 7.87 26.97
CA THR A 634 2.97 8.40 26.27
C THR A 634 3.36 9.06 24.96
N ALA A 635 2.69 8.65 23.90
CA ALA A 635 2.88 9.22 22.59
C ALA A 635 1.54 9.24 21.81
N ILE A 636 1.43 10.16 20.86
CA ILE A 636 0.28 10.29 19.99
C ILE A 636 0.72 10.43 18.54
N ASN A 637 0.04 9.71 17.64
CA ASN A 637 0.12 9.92 16.20
C ASN A 637 -1.20 10.52 15.74
N ILE A 638 -1.13 11.60 14.97
CA ILE A 638 -2.29 12.29 14.40
C ILE A 638 -2.09 12.34 12.90
N SER A 639 -3.09 11.95 12.14
CA SER A 639 -3.20 12.22 10.72
C SER A 639 -4.53 12.93 10.43
N GLY A 640 -4.52 13.85 9.47
CA GLY A 640 -5.74 14.55 9.09
C GLY A 640 -5.62 15.15 7.70
N SER A 641 -6.75 15.30 7.03
CA SER A 641 -6.81 15.92 5.71
C SER A 641 -8.13 16.66 5.48
N LEU A 642 -8.01 17.75 4.75
CA LEU A 642 -9.10 18.41 4.07
C LEU A 642 -8.87 18.23 2.57
N LEU A 643 -9.86 17.71 1.86
CA LEU A 643 -9.79 17.42 0.43
C LEU A 643 -10.91 18.11 -0.32
N ASP A 644 -10.56 18.83 -1.38
CA ASP A 644 -11.46 19.26 -2.42
C ASP A 644 -11.06 18.56 -3.72
N SER A 645 -11.88 17.63 -4.20
CA SER A 645 -11.63 16.85 -5.40
C SER A 645 -12.84 17.00 -6.32
N TRP A 646 -12.68 17.71 -7.40
CA TRP A 646 -13.76 18.10 -8.32
C TRP A 646 -13.64 17.40 -9.65
N VAL A 647 -14.76 16.91 -10.18
CA VAL A 647 -14.90 16.39 -11.54
C VAL A 647 -15.75 17.39 -12.32
N ASP A 648 -15.22 17.91 -13.42
CA ASP A 648 -15.95 18.81 -14.30
C ASP A 648 -17.13 18.05 -14.98
N LYS A 649 -18.09 18.80 -15.48
CA LYS A 649 -19.20 18.22 -16.23
C LYS A 649 -18.67 17.44 -17.43
N PHE A 650 -19.11 16.20 -17.59
CA PHE A 650 -18.80 15.36 -18.74
C PHE A 650 -20.05 14.75 -19.32
N THR A 651 -19.95 14.30 -20.57
CA THR A 651 -20.98 13.56 -21.29
C THR A 651 -20.44 12.21 -21.73
N TYR A 652 -21.27 11.22 -21.71
CA TYR A 652 -20.97 9.89 -22.25
C TYR A 652 -22.15 9.37 -23.06
N THR A 653 -21.86 8.49 -24.02
CA THR A 653 -22.88 7.93 -24.90
C THR A 653 -23.50 6.70 -24.25
N ILE A 654 -24.81 6.67 -24.19
CA ILE A 654 -25.61 5.49 -23.84
C ILE A 654 -26.16 4.86 -25.11
N GLU A 655 -27.09 3.92 -25.00
CA GLU A 655 -27.71 3.26 -26.15
C GLU A 655 -28.40 4.27 -27.08
N ASN A 656 -28.53 3.91 -28.37
CA ASN A 656 -29.11 4.75 -29.43
C ASN A 656 -28.39 6.09 -29.65
N ASP A 657 -27.10 6.20 -29.29
CA ASP A 657 -26.29 7.43 -29.37
C ASP A 657 -26.83 8.60 -28.51
N GLU A 658 -27.69 8.34 -27.54
CA GLU A 658 -28.12 9.33 -26.58
C GLU A 658 -26.97 9.73 -25.64
N LEU A 659 -27.01 10.99 -25.14
CA LEU A 659 -25.99 11.54 -24.27
C LEU A 659 -26.49 11.64 -22.82
N ALA A 660 -25.85 10.89 -21.94
CA ALA A 660 -25.98 11.09 -20.52
C ALA A 660 -24.92 12.06 -19.99
N THR A 661 -25.16 12.65 -18.85
CA THR A 661 -24.26 13.62 -18.22
C THR A 661 -23.92 13.24 -16.80
N GLY A 662 -22.64 13.44 -16.42
CA GLY A 662 -22.16 13.30 -15.05
C GLY A 662 -21.22 14.44 -14.66
N GLY A 663 -20.62 14.34 -13.49
CA GLY A 663 -19.69 15.35 -12.98
C GLY A 663 -20.36 16.59 -12.37
N SER A 664 -19.68 17.74 -12.45
CA SER A 664 -20.02 19.01 -11.77
C SER A 664 -20.14 18.86 -10.24
N ARG A 665 -19.31 18.02 -9.64
CA ARG A 665 -19.29 17.73 -8.20
C ARG A 665 -17.99 17.08 -7.74
N GLU A 666 -17.91 16.76 -6.47
CA GLU A 666 -16.78 16.03 -5.89
C GLU A 666 -16.62 14.65 -6.52
N ALA A 667 -15.37 14.22 -6.69
CA ALA A 667 -15.03 12.89 -7.18
C ALA A 667 -15.55 11.79 -6.22
N ALA A 668 -15.82 10.62 -6.77
CA ALA A 668 -16.19 9.48 -5.97
C ALA A 668 -15.06 8.99 -5.07
N MET A 669 -15.40 8.37 -3.92
CA MET A 669 -14.48 7.84 -2.91
C MET A 669 -13.49 8.90 -2.36
N ALA A 670 -13.88 10.17 -2.37
CA ALA A 670 -13.09 11.34 -1.99
C ALA A 670 -13.72 12.07 -0.78
N PRO A 671 -13.63 11.52 0.45
CA PRO A 671 -14.17 12.20 1.63
C PRO A 671 -13.50 13.55 1.83
N LYS A 672 -14.30 14.61 2.04
CA LYS A 672 -13.80 15.99 2.25
C LYS A 672 -12.93 16.12 3.50
N ILE A 673 -13.29 15.38 4.54
CA ILE A 673 -12.58 15.38 5.82
C ILE A 673 -12.27 13.93 6.18
N SER A 674 -11.00 13.65 6.44
CA SER A 674 -10.59 12.39 7.04
C SER A 674 -9.49 12.62 8.07
N GLY A 675 -9.43 11.75 9.08
CA GLY A 675 -8.39 11.83 10.08
C GLY A 675 -8.36 10.64 11.01
N SER A 676 -7.23 10.49 11.67
CA SER A 676 -7.07 9.48 12.73
C SER A 676 -6.17 9.98 13.85
N MET A 677 -6.39 9.44 15.02
CA MET A 677 -5.60 9.67 16.22
C MET A 677 -5.27 8.33 16.86
N ASN A 678 -3.98 8.04 17.06
CA ASN A 678 -3.49 6.88 17.78
C ASN A 678 -2.82 7.34 19.08
N LEU A 679 -3.46 7.13 20.21
CA LEU A 679 -2.89 7.37 21.54
C LEU A 679 -2.24 6.09 22.04
N GLN A 680 -0.95 6.15 22.34
CA GLN A 680 -0.17 5.06 22.92
C GLN A 680 0.23 5.43 24.34
N HIS A 681 -0.06 4.54 25.29
CA HIS A 681 0.31 4.73 26.68
C HIS A 681 0.82 3.44 27.30
N ARG A 682 1.95 3.52 28.02
CA ARG A 682 2.48 2.43 28.83
C ARG A 682 2.37 2.83 30.30
N ASN A 683 1.61 2.04 31.05
CA ASN A 683 1.46 2.31 32.49
C ASN A 683 2.65 1.77 33.31
N THR A 684 2.66 2.07 34.61
CA THR A 684 3.73 1.65 35.57
C THR A 684 3.80 0.12 35.74
N TRP A 685 2.73 -0.61 35.49
CA TRP A 685 2.67 -2.07 35.58
C TRP A 685 3.13 -2.77 34.28
N GLY A 686 3.57 -1.99 33.27
CA GLY A 686 4.08 -2.49 31.99
C GLY A 686 3.03 -2.87 30.96
N TYR A 687 1.75 -2.52 31.17
CA TYR A 687 0.74 -2.62 30.13
C TYR A 687 0.90 -1.50 29.12
N GLU A 688 0.92 -1.84 27.85
CA GLU A 688 0.94 -0.91 26.72
C GLU A 688 -0.44 -0.90 26.06
N SER A 689 -1.11 0.24 26.08
CA SER A 689 -2.43 0.43 25.49
C SER A 689 -2.33 1.30 24.26
N ILE A 690 -3.07 0.97 23.21
CA ILE A 690 -3.22 1.77 21.98
C ILE A 690 -4.70 1.97 21.74
N LEU A 691 -5.13 3.24 21.77
CA LEU A 691 -6.48 3.65 21.35
C LEU A 691 -6.35 4.37 20.00
N LYS A 692 -7.02 3.84 18.98
CA LYS A 692 -7.12 4.46 17.67
C LYS A 692 -8.54 4.91 17.42
N ILE A 693 -8.71 6.16 17.01
CA ILE A 693 -9.99 6.72 16.56
C ILE A 693 -9.75 7.24 15.14
N SER A 694 -10.62 6.86 14.20
CA SER A 694 -10.57 7.31 12.82
C SER A 694 -11.92 7.79 12.35
N TYR A 695 -11.94 8.91 11.62
CA TYR A 695 -13.14 9.56 11.10
C TYR A 695 -13.02 9.75 9.59
N LYS A 696 -14.14 9.54 8.87
CA LYS A 696 -14.34 9.96 7.48
C LYS A 696 -15.69 10.65 7.33
N SER A 697 -15.71 11.77 6.61
CA SER A 697 -16.96 12.41 6.17
C SER A 697 -17.62 11.59 5.07
N ASN A 698 -18.87 11.92 4.75
CA ASN A 698 -19.57 11.36 3.59
C ASN A 698 -18.81 11.62 2.28
N TYR A 699 -19.01 10.72 1.30
CA TYR A 699 -18.43 10.78 -0.04
C TYR A 699 -19.35 10.08 -1.06
N TYR A 700 -19.27 10.49 -2.32
CA TYR A 700 -19.99 9.84 -3.41
C TYR A 700 -19.43 8.44 -3.70
N TYR A 701 -20.29 7.48 -4.01
CA TYR A 701 -19.88 6.12 -4.37
C TYR A 701 -19.43 6.00 -5.83
N SER A 702 -20.03 6.79 -6.72
CA SER A 702 -19.84 6.73 -8.18
C SER A 702 -19.64 8.13 -8.75
N ASP A 703 -18.95 8.28 -9.88
CA ASP A 703 -18.85 9.55 -10.61
C ASP A 703 -20.08 9.83 -11.46
N SER A 704 -20.88 8.83 -11.78
CA SER A 704 -22.14 8.96 -12.55
C SER A 704 -23.41 9.09 -11.71
N HIS A 705 -23.42 8.64 -10.44
CA HIS A 705 -24.59 8.67 -9.55
C HIS A 705 -24.39 9.58 -8.34
N ASN A 706 -25.47 10.14 -7.78
CA ASN A 706 -25.43 11.21 -6.79
C ASN A 706 -25.57 10.78 -5.31
N ASN A 707 -25.68 9.48 -5.04
CA ASN A 707 -25.78 8.99 -3.68
C ASN A 707 -24.44 9.01 -2.94
N GLN A 708 -24.50 9.25 -1.65
CA GLN A 708 -23.32 9.38 -0.79
C GLN A 708 -23.36 8.38 0.36
N SER A 709 -22.19 7.96 0.81
CA SER A 709 -22.02 7.26 2.08
C SER A 709 -22.45 8.14 3.26
N LYS A 710 -22.71 7.53 4.41
CA LYS A 710 -22.78 8.26 5.68
C LYS A 710 -21.36 8.57 6.18
N ALA A 711 -21.22 9.65 6.96
CA ALA A 711 -20.01 9.89 7.73
C ALA A 711 -19.92 8.88 8.87
N TYR A 712 -18.70 8.43 9.22
CA TYR A 712 -18.51 7.42 10.26
C TYR A 712 -17.23 7.62 11.09
N THR A 713 -17.25 7.03 12.29
CA THR A 713 -16.12 7.00 13.21
C THR A 713 -15.86 5.59 13.69
N VAL A 714 -14.64 5.08 13.45
CA VAL A 714 -14.23 3.74 13.90
C VAL A 714 -13.24 3.87 15.04
N THR A 715 -13.45 3.06 16.08
CA THR A 715 -12.60 3.02 17.28
C THR A 715 -12.00 1.63 17.46
N ASP A 716 -10.67 1.55 17.51
CA ASP A 716 -9.92 0.32 17.80
C ASP A 716 -9.17 0.46 19.12
N LEU A 717 -9.03 -0.63 19.85
CA LEU A 717 -8.31 -0.68 21.13
C LEU A 717 -7.43 -1.92 21.19
N SER A 718 -6.22 -1.78 21.66
CA SER A 718 -5.37 -2.92 22.03
C SER A 718 -4.67 -2.67 23.35
N VAL A 719 -4.48 -3.76 24.12
CA VAL A 719 -3.73 -3.75 25.38
C VAL A 719 -2.76 -4.92 25.36
N ALA A 720 -1.47 -4.62 25.40
CA ALA A 720 -0.40 -5.58 25.35
C ALA A 720 0.38 -5.61 26.67
N LYS A 721 0.89 -6.79 27.03
CA LYS A 721 1.81 -6.99 28.16
C LYS A 721 2.91 -7.96 27.80
N GLU A 722 4.15 -7.57 28.10
CA GLU A 722 5.30 -8.47 28.06
C GLU A 722 5.29 -9.36 29.31
N VAL A 723 5.38 -10.68 29.13
CA VAL A 723 5.43 -11.68 30.19
C VAL A 723 6.73 -12.47 30.05
N GLY A 724 7.55 -12.45 31.10
CA GLY A 724 8.91 -12.96 31.01
C GLY A 724 9.77 -12.16 30.04
N LYS A 725 10.71 -12.82 29.34
CA LYS A 725 11.62 -12.15 28.40
C LYS A 725 11.16 -12.25 26.95
N ASN A 726 10.30 -13.21 26.64
CA ASN A 726 10.10 -13.68 25.27
C ASN A 726 8.66 -13.59 24.77
N PHE A 727 7.67 -13.40 25.64
CA PHE A 727 6.26 -13.43 25.25
C PHE A 727 5.59 -12.08 25.38
N ILE A 728 4.76 -11.74 24.40
CA ILE A 728 3.87 -10.58 24.42
C ILE A 728 2.46 -11.09 24.25
N PHE A 729 1.60 -10.83 25.22
CA PHE A 729 0.17 -11.08 25.15
C PHE A 729 -0.53 -9.77 24.79
N THR A 730 -1.42 -9.84 23.81
CA THR A 730 -2.20 -8.68 23.37
C THR A 730 -3.68 -9.04 23.33
N LEU A 731 -4.51 -8.30 24.05
CA LEU A 731 -5.95 -8.25 23.83
C LEU A 731 -6.21 -7.12 22.84
N TRP A 732 -6.97 -7.40 21.78
CA TRP A 732 -7.26 -6.41 20.74
C TRP A 732 -8.73 -6.43 20.36
N GLY A 733 -9.23 -5.26 19.94
CA GLY A 733 -10.55 -5.12 19.34
C GLY A 733 -10.48 -4.06 18.24
N THR A 734 -11.09 -4.37 17.11
CA THR A 734 -11.33 -3.44 16.01
C THR A 734 -12.80 -3.09 15.95
N ASN A 735 -13.11 -1.85 15.57
CA ASN A 735 -14.48 -1.35 15.55
C ASN A 735 -15.24 -1.66 16.85
N ILE A 736 -14.65 -1.37 18.01
CA ILE A 736 -15.17 -1.79 19.32
C ILE A 736 -16.55 -1.20 19.65
N LEU A 737 -16.94 -0.09 19.00
CA LEU A 737 -18.24 0.53 19.13
C LEU A 737 -19.28 -0.04 18.18
N ASP A 738 -18.90 -1.00 17.32
CA ASP A 738 -19.75 -1.70 16.36
C ASP A 738 -20.44 -0.76 15.35
N GLU A 739 -19.71 0.24 14.86
CA GLU A 739 -20.21 1.19 13.88
C GLU A 739 -20.53 0.47 12.56
N ARG A 740 -21.74 0.72 12.05
CA ARG A 740 -22.23 0.17 10.77
C ARG A 740 -22.01 1.21 9.67
N TYR A 741 -21.02 0.98 8.82
CA TYR A 741 -20.69 1.89 7.73
C TYR A 741 -20.42 1.14 6.44
N SER A 742 -20.82 1.72 5.31
CA SER A 742 -20.56 1.12 4.02
C SER A 742 -19.21 1.58 3.46
N THR A 743 -18.55 0.67 2.76
CA THR A 743 -17.26 0.90 2.10
C THR A 743 -17.37 0.94 0.60
N ARG A 744 -18.55 0.55 0.07
CA ARG A 744 -18.85 0.60 -1.35
C ARG A 744 -20.37 0.71 -1.58
N GLY A 745 -20.74 1.49 -2.57
CA GLY A 745 -22.06 1.47 -3.20
C GLY A 745 -21.96 0.96 -4.63
N PHE A 746 -22.95 0.21 -5.05
CA PHE A 746 -23.12 -0.34 -6.39
C PHE A 746 -24.53 -0.03 -6.88
N TYR A 747 -24.65 0.34 -8.16
CA TYR A 747 -25.93 0.65 -8.77
C TYR A 747 -26.30 -0.44 -9.74
N PHE A 748 -27.51 -0.96 -9.59
CA PHE A 748 -27.99 -2.06 -10.39
C PHE A 748 -29.53 -2.08 -10.45
N GLY A 749 -30.09 -2.49 -11.58
CA GLY A 749 -31.51 -2.72 -11.76
C GLY A 749 -31.84 -4.16 -11.37
N LEU A 750 -31.94 -4.40 -10.05
CA LEU A 750 -32.07 -5.77 -9.54
C LEU A 750 -33.52 -6.12 -9.17
N VAL A 751 -34.32 -5.20 -8.69
CA VAL A 751 -35.60 -5.51 -8.02
C VAL A 751 -36.76 -5.60 -8.99
N PRO A 752 -37.41 -6.78 -9.16
CA PRO A 752 -38.59 -6.92 -10.02
C PRO A 752 -39.81 -6.18 -9.42
N PRO A 753 -40.84 -5.81 -10.20
CA PRO A 753 -40.96 -6.07 -11.66
C PRO A 753 -40.31 -4.97 -12.53
N ASP A 754 -40.00 -3.79 -12.00
CA ASP A 754 -39.63 -2.61 -12.77
C ASP A 754 -38.11 -2.45 -12.95
N TYR A 755 -37.29 -3.21 -12.22
CA TYR A 755 -35.81 -3.20 -12.28
C TYR A 755 -35.19 -1.82 -12.25
N PRO A 756 -35.55 -0.96 -11.27
CA PRO A 756 -35.06 0.41 -11.23
C PRO A 756 -33.55 0.45 -10.92
N ASP A 757 -32.84 1.41 -11.54
CA ASP A 757 -31.45 1.71 -11.18
C ASP A 757 -31.40 2.24 -9.74
N GLN A 758 -30.97 1.43 -8.79
CA GLN A 758 -30.93 1.76 -7.36
C GLN A 758 -29.59 1.41 -6.72
N LEU A 759 -29.34 2.07 -5.58
CA LEU A 759 -28.12 1.88 -4.81
C LEU A 759 -28.21 0.65 -3.89
N PHE A 760 -27.19 -0.21 -3.97
CA PHE A 760 -26.90 -1.24 -2.97
C PHE A 760 -25.60 -0.93 -2.24
N GLU A 761 -25.52 -1.26 -0.95
CA GLU A 761 -24.38 -0.93 -0.09
C GLU A 761 -23.70 -2.17 0.48
N SER A 762 -22.39 -2.23 0.37
CA SER A 762 -21.56 -3.25 1.03
C SER A 762 -20.93 -2.66 2.28
N TYR A 763 -21.23 -3.26 3.44
CA TYR A 763 -20.80 -2.79 4.76
C TYR A 763 -19.44 -3.40 5.14
N ALA A 764 -18.65 -2.61 5.90
CA ALA A 764 -17.37 -3.02 6.48
C ALA A 764 -17.57 -4.06 7.60
N ASP A 765 -16.43 -4.67 8.00
CA ASP A 765 -16.41 -5.64 9.09
C ASP A 765 -16.98 -5.04 10.39
N PRO A 766 -17.84 -5.79 11.13
CA PRO A 766 -18.37 -5.37 12.42
C PRO A 766 -17.26 -5.36 13.49
N ARG A 767 -17.65 -5.20 14.75
CA ARG A 767 -16.75 -5.34 15.88
C ARG A 767 -16.08 -6.72 15.88
N GLN A 768 -14.73 -6.74 15.92
CA GLN A 768 -13.93 -7.92 16.07
C GLN A 768 -13.11 -7.83 17.36
N ILE A 769 -13.04 -8.93 18.13
CA ILE A 769 -12.29 -9.01 19.38
C ILE A 769 -11.43 -10.26 19.36
N GLY A 770 -10.19 -10.17 19.86
CA GLY A 770 -9.34 -11.34 19.92
C GLY A 770 -8.14 -11.18 20.83
N ILE A 771 -7.37 -12.26 20.91
CA ILE A 771 -6.14 -12.36 21.70
C ILE A 771 -5.00 -12.79 20.78
N SER A 772 -3.84 -12.18 20.96
CA SER A 772 -2.61 -12.57 20.27
C SER A 772 -1.49 -12.88 21.26
N ILE A 773 -0.68 -13.86 20.91
CA ILE A 773 0.54 -14.23 21.64
C ILE A 773 1.69 -14.16 20.65
N ALA A 774 2.60 -13.24 20.88
CA ALA A 774 3.83 -13.15 20.11
C ALA A 774 5.01 -13.68 20.93
N ASN A 775 5.86 -14.44 20.27
CA ASN A 775 7.08 -14.99 20.85
C ASN A 775 8.29 -14.48 20.06
N LYS A 776 9.40 -14.24 20.77
CA LYS A 776 10.64 -13.75 20.18
C LYS A 776 11.82 -14.45 20.87
N PHE A 777 12.55 -15.26 20.11
CA PHE A 777 13.80 -15.91 20.53
C PHE A 777 15.02 -15.34 19.80
#